data_5b82fd1b89259dc84ad68945515d0d5f
#
_entry.id   5b82fd1b89259dc84ad68945515d0d5f
#
_cell.length_a   1.000
_cell.length_b   1.000
_cell.length_c   1.000
_cell.angle_alpha   90.00
_cell.angle_beta   90.00
_cell.angle_gamma   90.00
#
_symmetry.space_group_name_H-M   'P 1'
#
loop_
_entity.id
_entity.type
_entity.pdbx_description
1 polymer ?
#
loop_
_entity_poly.entity_id
_entity_poly.type
_entity_poly.pdbx_seq_one_letter_code
_entity_poly.pdbx_strand_id
1 'polypeptide(L)'
;MTDDAPTDPPDGTDAGSDALVGESVDRREDAALLTGDATFTDDVAAADLTYLTFARSDEAHAAVESVDASAAESMDGVLAVYTWDDVADSGVPGVLPISTHGLDCDPPGHPILARDRVRYQGQPVAAVVAEDRYRARDAADAVDVEYDPLPTVVDQRAAQEPDAPTVYDDAPDNVAAVSELGDAEATDEAVAAADHVVEVDLTNNRLIPNALEPRAAVARWDAGDERLTVEMTTQSPHGHRGKLSTTLGLPERAIRVVAPSVGGGFGHKGHHHPGEAAAAFAAMDLGDPVKWTATRSENYLAGAHGRDHRTTAELAVDDDGTIRGLRVETDANVGGYGLGGSLSMPSWYGSLLASQYDIPAIHCETRAVFTNTAPIHSYRGAGRPEANYVTERLVGAAARELGFDPAELRRANQIAEFPHETAVGATYDSGDYELGLDEALDAADWADLRDRPDRDDDGRYLGVGLACYVESTGGGHESGVVRAHPDGTVTVYAGTHSHGQGHGTTYAQIVADELGVDYDAIDVNEGDSDATPTGTGTFGSRSTITGGNAVAESARAVREKARELAANLLDAPVEAVEYENGEFAAPDHTDETRTFADVAEAAYGWGVPEGMDPGLEATTFFEQEETAYTFGTHVAAVAVDPETGAVDIERYVALDDCGERVNPTIVEGQVEGGVAQGIGQARYEGAVYADDGTLETDSMLDYAVPRSFHVPDIQTEATVTPSPTNDLGVKGIGEAGTIAAPPAVVNAVCDALDPLGIAHVDMPLTEERVWTAIREAEQ
;
A
#
# COMPACT_ATOMS: atom_id res chain seq x y z
N MET A 1 19.94 31.39 27.11
CA MET A 1 21.25 31.25 26.49
C MET A 1 22.02 30.30 27.37
N THR A 2 21.93 29.02 27.15
CA THR A 2 22.86 27.98 27.56
C THR A 2 22.96 27.05 26.38
N ASP A 3 24.18 27.03 25.80
CA ASP A 3 24.62 26.11 24.77
C ASP A 3 24.58 24.70 25.34
N ASP A 4 23.71 23.83 24.82
CA ASP A 4 23.89 22.38 24.87
C ASP A 4 24.15 21.93 23.43
N ALA A 5 25.37 21.49 23.19
CA ALA A 5 25.79 20.84 21.97
C ALA A 5 25.25 19.38 21.98
N PRO A 6 24.91 18.81 20.81
CA PRO A 6 24.49 17.43 20.74
C PRO A 6 25.61 16.49 21.18
N THR A 7 25.26 15.54 22.03
CA THR A 7 26.15 14.45 22.48
C THR A 7 26.39 13.49 21.32
N ASP A 8 27.64 13.20 21.04
CA ASP A 8 28.07 12.16 20.09
C ASP A 8 27.44 10.79 20.44
N PRO A 9 27.04 10.00 19.44
CA PRO A 9 26.58 8.63 19.65
C PRO A 9 27.71 7.75 20.21
N PRO A 10 27.37 6.65 20.92
CA PRO A 10 28.38 5.78 21.51
C PRO A 10 29.19 5.06 20.44
N ASP A 11 30.50 5.21 20.56
CA ASP A 11 31.54 4.52 19.80
C ASP A 11 31.46 3.02 20.09
N GLY A 12 30.95 2.25 19.13
CA GLY A 12 30.86 0.79 19.17
C GLY A 12 30.98 0.21 17.78
N THR A 13 31.95 0.65 16.97
CA THR A 13 32.27 0.01 15.72
C THR A 13 33.23 -1.14 15.94
N ASP A 14 32.70 -2.36 15.82
CA ASP A 14 33.53 -3.51 15.48
C ASP A 14 34.03 -3.31 14.04
N ALA A 15 35.33 -3.06 13.88
CA ALA A 15 35.96 -2.84 12.59
C ALA A 15 36.01 -4.17 11.82
N GLY A 16 35.13 -4.37 10.84
CA GLY A 16 35.20 -5.58 10.03
C GLY A 16 34.16 -5.86 8.98
N SER A 17 33.51 -4.86 8.33
CA SER A 17 32.99 -5.05 6.96
C SER A 17 32.77 -3.69 6.30
N ASP A 18 33.27 -3.55 5.05
CA ASP A 18 32.96 -2.41 4.19
C ASP A 18 31.55 -2.56 3.52
N ALA A 19 30.69 -3.43 4.07
CA ALA A 19 29.35 -3.70 3.57
C ALA A 19 28.42 -2.51 3.83
N LEU A 20 27.65 -2.12 2.83
CA LEU A 20 26.66 -1.03 2.89
C LEU A 20 25.25 -1.51 3.26
N VAL A 21 24.95 -2.77 3.03
CA VAL A 21 23.70 -3.38 3.52
C VAL A 21 23.75 -3.44 5.04
N GLY A 22 22.72 -2.86 5.68
CA GLY A 22 22.67 -2.69 7.13
C GLY A 22 23.09 -1.31 7.62
N GLU A 23 23.70 -0.50 6.77
CA GLU A 23 24.14 0.86 7.09
C GLU A 23 23.09 1.91 6.72
N SER A 24 22.98 2.95 7.54
CA SER A 24 22.09 4.11 7.31
C SER A 24 22.71 5.07 6.28
N VAL A 25 22.66 4.70 5.01
CA VAL A 25 23.12 5.55 3.91
C VAL A 25 22.06 6.60 3.59
N ASP A 26 22.48 7.86 3.40
CA ASP A 26 21.59 8.96 3.01
C ASP A 26 20.87 8.65 1.68
N ARG A 27 19.59 9.00 1.58
CA ARG A 27 18.80 8.79 0.38
C ARG A 27 19.31 9.63 -0.78
N ARG A 28 19.79 8.97 -1.83
CA ARG A 28 20.30 9.64 -3.04
C ARG A 28 19.22 10.39 -3.83
N GLU A 29 17.97 9.94 -3.74
CA GLU A 29 16.81 10.55 -4.37
C GLU A 29 16.51 11.95 -3.82
N ASP A 30 16.87 12.25 -2.57
CA ASP A 30 16.55 13.50 -1.90
C ASP A 30 17.18 14.71 -2.57
N ALA A 31 18.35 14.55 -3.17
CA ALA A 31 19.02 15.65 -3.86
C ALA A 31 18.15 16.21 -4.99
N ALA A 32 17.62 15.37 -5.87
CA ALA A 32 16.76 15.81 -6.99
C ALA A 32 15.41 16.33 -6.49
N LEU A 33 14.83 15.71 -5.46
CA LEU A 33 13.56 16.12 -4.86
C LEU A 33 13.66 17.51 -4.20
N LEU A 34 14.73 17.77 -3.47
CA LEU A 34 14.94 19.03 -2.73
C LEU A 34 15.36 20.20 -3.65
N THR A 35 16.05 19.94 -4.75
CA THR A 35 16.46 20.95 -5.73
C THR A 35 15.40 21.25 -6.78
N GLY A 36 14.36 20.40 -6.89
CA GLY A 36 13.32 20.51 -7.93
C GLY A 36 13.75 19.97 -9.29
N ASP A 37 14.80 19.14 -9.33
CA ASP A 37 15.25 18.46 -10.55
C ASP A 37 14.46 17.17 -10.82
N ALA A 38 13.72 16.66 -9.83
CA ALA A 38 12.81 15.52 -10.01
C ALA A 38 11.62 15.92 -10.88
N THR A 39 11.28 15.09 -11.85
CA THR A 39 10.15 15.32 -12.77
C THR A 39 8.94 14.49 -12.33
N PHE A 40 7.81 15.14 -12.09
CA PHE A 40 6.51 14.51 -11.81
C PHE A 40 5.63 14.50 -13.07
N THR A 41 4.53 13.76 -13.06
CA THR A 41 3.67 13.62 -14.25
C THR A 41 3.10 14.96 -14.73
N ASP A 42 2.76 15.90 -13.84
CA ASP A 42 2.24 17.22 -14.26
C ASP A 42 3.33 18.14 -14.82
N ASP A 43 4.64 17.84 -14.55
CA ASP A 43 5.77 18.58 -15.14
C ASP A 43 6.07 18.16 -16.59
N VAL A 44 5.56 17.00 -17.02
CA VAL A 44 5.79 16.49 -18.38
C VAL A 44 5.23 17.44 -19.40
N ALA A 45 6.09 17.95 -20.27
CA ALA A 45 5.74 18.87 -21.36
C ALA A 45 5.82 18.16 -22.72
N ALA A 46 4.95 18.57 -23.63
CA ALA A 46 4.97 18.14 -25.04
C ALA A 46 4.64 19.34 -25.94
N ALA A 47 5.10 19.29 -27.21
CA ALA A 47 4.60 20.21 -28.21
C ALA A 47 3.12 19.91 -28.45
N ASP A 48 2.33 20.96 -28.65
CA ASP A 48 0.90 20.87 -28.93
C ASP A 48 0.09 20.10 -27.89
N LEU A 49 0.53 20.18 -26.59
CA LEU A 49 -0.11 19.52 -25.45
C LEU A 49 -1.52 20.09 -25.25
N THR A 50 -2.49 19.19 -25.20
CA THR A 50 -3.91 19.48 -24.93
C THR A 50 -4.29 18.97 -23.53
N TYR A 51 -5.43 19.40 -23.00
CA TYR A 51 -5.83 19.15 -21.62
C TYR A 51 -7.22 18.55 -21.56
N LEU A 52 -7.35 17.46 -20.83
CA LEU A 52 -8.61 16.76 -20.58
C LEU A 52 -9.16 17.10 -19.20
N THR A 53 -10.44 17.35 -19.14
CA THR A 53 -11.24 17.51 -17.91
C THR A 53 -12.57 16.77 -18.07
N PHE A 54 -13.18 16.32 -16.96
CA PHE A 54 -14.45 15.62 -16.99
C PHE A 54 -15.60 16.51 -16.57
N ALA A 55 -16.75 16.39 -17.28
CA ALA A 55 -18.04 16.62 -16.70
C ALA A 55 -18.42 15.41 -15.86
N ARG A 56 -18.65 15.60 -14.57
CA ARG A 56 -18.93 14.55 -13.58
C ARG A 56 -20.34 14.65 -13.05
N SER A 57 -20.89 13.52 -12.62
CA SER A 57 -22.21 13.48 -12.03
C SER A 57 -22.22 14.12 -10.65
N ASP A 58 -23.16 15.00 -10.42
CA ASP A 58 -23.54 15.50 -9.08
C ASP A 58 -24.45 14.49 -8.36
N GLU A 59 -25.13 13.61 -9.11
CA GLU A 59 -26.01 12.58 -8.59
C GLU A 59 -25.21 11.31 -8.20
N ALA A 60 -25.53 10.73 -7.06
CA ALA A 60 -24.93 9.46 -6.64
C ALA A 60 -25.60 8.25 -7.30
N HIS A 61 -26.90 8.34 -7.64
CA HIS A 61 -27.64 7.29 -8.33
C HIS A 61 -28.71 7.90 -9.22
N ALA A 62 -28.55 7.81 -10.54
CA ALA A 62 -29.52 8.33 -11.50
C ALA A 62 -29.40 7.61 -12.84
N ALA A 63 -30.50 7.50 -13.58
CA ALA A 63 -30.45 7.21 -15.00
C ALA A 63 -29.97 8.46 -15.75
N VAL A 64 -29.11 8.27 -16.75
CA VAL A 64 -28.65 9.33 -17.67
C VAL A 64 -29.60 9.36 -18.86
N GLU A 65 -30.49 10.34 -18.89
CA GLU A 65 -31.49 10.47 -19.98
C GLU A 65 -30.89 11.07 -21.23
N SER A 66 -30.05 12.10 -21.09
CA SER A 66 -29.32 12.72 -22.20
C SER A 66 -28.07 13.46 -21.73
N VAL A 67 -27.10 13.60 -22.64
CA VAL A 67 -25.88 14.41 -22.47
C VAL A 67 -25.84 15.39 -23.65
N ASP A 68 -26.04 16.69 -23.40
CA ASP A 68 -25.91 17.74 -24.43
C ASP A 68 -24.57 18.45 -24.31
N ALA A 69 -23.64 18.10 -25.21
CA ALA A 69 -22.29 18.68 -25.31
C ALA A 69 -22.22 19.92 -26.23
N SER A 70 -23.32 20.30 -26.88
CA SER A 70 -23.30 21.31 -27.96
C SER A 70 -22.80 22.68 -27.51
N ALA A 71 -23.07 23.09 -26.28
CA ALA A 71 -22.56 24.33 -25.71
C ALA A 71 -21.04 24.27 -25.54
N ALA A 72 -20.52 23.18 -24.94
CA ALA A 72 -19.10 22.95 -24.74
C ALA A 72 -18.34 22.88 -26.08
N GLU A 73 -18.84 22.12 -27.05
CA GLU A 73 -18.24 21.98 -28.38
C GLU A 73 -18.13 23.32 -29.16
N SER A 74 -19.04 24.26 -28.90
CA SER A 74 -19.04 25.57 -29.53
C SER A 74 -18.04 26.56 -28.92
N MET A 75 -17.40 26.24 -27.80
CA MET A 75 -16.48 27.13 -27.10
C MET A 75 -15.13 27.21 -27.83
N ASP A 76 -14.54 28.41 -27.84
CA ASP A 76 -13.24 28.64 -28.48
C ASP A 76 -12.12 27.89 -27.79
N GLY A 77 -11.35 27.11 -28.54
CA GLY A 77 -10.24 26.30 -28.05
C GLY A 77 -10.65 24.93 -27.47
N VAL A 78 -11.93 24.54 -27.55
CA VAL A 78 -12.37 23.14 -27.32
C VAL A 78 -12.09 22.35 -28.60
N LEU A 79 -11.45 21.20 -28.45
CA LEU A 79 -11.01 20.33 -29.55
C LEU A 79 -11.96 19.14 -29.72
N ALA A 80 -12.42 18.56 -28.63
CA ALA A 80 -13.39 17.46 -28.64
C ALA A 80 -14.15 17.39 -27.31
N VAL A 81 -15.37 16.84 -27.37
CA VAL A 81 -16.12 16.38 -26.20
C VAL A 81 -16.53 14.95 -26.48
N TYR A 82 -16.20 14.04 -25.56
CA TYR A 82 -16.49 12.62 -25.68
C TYR A 82 -17.53 12.20 -24.64
N THR A 83 -18.52 11.45 -25.11
CA THR A 83 -19.51 10.75 -24.29
C THR A 83 -19.30 9.25 -24.41
N TRP A 84 -20.09 8.45 -23.71
CA TRP A 84 -20.05 6.99 -23.88
C TRP A 84 -20.35 6.55 -25.32
N ASP A 85 -21.25 7.24 -26.02
CA ASP A 85 -21.62 6.90 -27.40
C ASP A 85 -20.42 7.03 -28.36
N ASP A 86 -19.57 8.05 -28.18
CA ASP A 86 -18.34 8.22 -28.94
C ASP A 86 -17.35 7.09 -28.71
N VAL A 87 -17.21 6.65 -27.44
CA VAL A 87 -16.37 5.49 -27.10
C VAL A 87 -16.90 4.23 -27.73
N ALA A 88 -18.20 3.98 -27.64
CA ALA A 88 -18.85 2.80 -28.22
C ALA A 88 -18.75 2.76 -29.75
N ASP A 89 -18.95 3.89 -30.41
CA ASP A 89 -18.87 4.01 -31.86
C ASP A 89 -17.44 3.85 -32.40
N SER A 90 -16.41 4.18 -31.60
CA SER A 90 -14.99 3.97 -31.95
C SER A 90 -14.59 2.51 -32.05
N GLY A 91 -15.34 1.59 -31.44
CA GLY A 91 -15.04 0.17 -31.30
C GLY A 91 -14.02 -0.16 -30.19
N VAL A 92 -13.63 0.82 -29.37
CA VAL A 92 -12.82 0.61 -28.15
C VAL A 92 -13.70 -0.04 -27.07
N PRO A 93 -13.22 -1.07 -26.34
CA PRO A 93 -14.00 -1.68 -25.25
C PRO A 93 -14.47 -0.66 -24.20
N GLY A 94 -13.61 0.28 -23.78
CA GLY A 94 -13.92 1.40 -22.92
C GLY A 94 -14.37 1.02 -21.50
N VAL A 95 -14.04 -0.20 -21.03
CA VAL A 95 -14.39 -0.73 -19.72
C VAL A 95 -13.12 -1.17 -18.98
N LEU A 96 -13.00 -0.77 -17.74
CA LEU A 96 -11.86 -1.14 -16.90
C LEU A 96 -11.92 -2.63 -16.54
N PRO A 97 -10.79 -3.36 -16.62
CA PRO A 97 -10.77 -4.77 -16.30
C PRO A 97 -10.97 -5.02 -14.79
N ILE A 98 -11.73 -6.07 -14.46
CA ILE A 98 -11.92 -6.57 -13.10
C ILE A 98 -11.27 -7.95 -12.98
N SER A 99 -10.72 -8.24 -11.81
CA SER A 99 -10.29 -9.58 -11.41
C SER A 99 -11.08 -10.02 -10.17
N THR A 100 -11.69 -11.19 -10.24
CA THR A 100 -12.44 -11.77 -9.12
C THR A 100 -11.58 -12.67 -8.24
N HIS A 101 -10.34 -12.97 -8.66
CA HIS A 101 -9.41 -13.86 -7.94
C HIS A 101 -10.04 -15.18 -7.47
N GLY A 102 -10.94 -15.73 -8.30
CA GLY A 102 -11.58 -17.03 -8.03
C GLY A 102 -12.90 -16.96 -7.26
N LEU A 103 -13.38 -15.79 -6.89
CA LEU A 103 -14.75 -15.63 -6.38
C LEU A 103 -15.77 -15.94 -7.47
N ASP A 104 -16.85 -16.62 -7.10
CA ASP A 104 -17.98 -16.95 -8.00
C ASP A 104 -18.91 -15.74 -8.12
N CYS A 105 -18.49 -14.75 -8.92
CA CYS A 105 -19.25 -13.54 -9.20
C CYS A 105 -18.94 -13.00 -10.61
N ASP A 106 -19.89 -12.30 -11.20
CA ASP A 106 -19.75 -11.63 -12.51
C ASP A 106 -20.11 -10.14 -12.37
N PRO A 107 -19.25 -9.34 -11.72
CA PRO A 107 -19.54 -7.96 -11.47
C PRO A 107 -19.46 -7.12 -12.75
N PRO A 108 -20.31 -6.08 -12.89
CA PRO A 108 -20.25 -5.15 -14.01
C PRO A 108 -18.97 -4.34 -13.96
N GLY A 109 -18.27 -4.24 -15.10
CA GLY A 109 -17.07 -3.43 -15.24
C GLY A 109 -17.36 -1.94 -15.21
N HIS A 110 -16.44 -1.15 -14.64
CA HIS A 110 -16.53 0.30 -14.62
C HIS A 110 -16.25 0.88 -16.02
N PRO A 111 -17.20 1.57 -16.67
CA PRO A 111 -16.96 2.22 -17.95
C PRO A 111 -16.10 3.48 -17.77
N ILE A 112 -15.30 3.87 -18.76
CA ILE A 112 -14.50 5.10 -18.71
C ILE A 112 -15.36 6.38 -18.67
N LEU A 113 -16.55 6.34 -19.25
CA LEU A 113 -17.60 7.34 -19.15
C LEU A 113 -18.93 6.65 -18.87
N ALA A 114 -19.80 7.26 -18.08
CA ALA A 114 -21.11 6.68 -17.73
C ALA A 114 -21.94 6.35 -18.98
N ARG A 115 -22.57 5.17 -18.98
CA ARG A 115 -23.40 4.69 -20.10
C ARG A 115 -24.83 5.20 -19.98
N ASP A 116 -25.59 4.50 -19.16
CA ASP A 116 -27.02 4.65 -18.95
C ASP A 116 -27.39 5.04 -17.53
N ARG A 117 -26.47 4.89 -16.60
CA ARG A 117 -26.67 5.11 -15.17
C ARG A 117 -25.39 5.54 -14.47
N VAL A 118 -25.48 6.53 -13.62
CA VAL A 118 -24.44 6.86 -12.63
C VAL A 118 -24.74 6.14 -11.31
N ARG A 119 -23.69 5.69 -10.59
CA ARG A 119 -23.78 4.88 -9.39
C ARG A 119 -23.04 5.43 -8.19
N TYR A 120 -22.32 6.52 -8.37
CA TYR A 120 -21.71 7.30 -7.29
C TYR A 120 -21.48 8.73 -7.72
N GLN A 121 -21.50 9.67 -6.78
CA GLN A 121 -21.17 11.08 -7.04
C GLN A 121 -19.73 11.23 -7.52
N GLY A 122 -19.53 12.01 -8.58
CA GLY A 122 -18.23 12.19 -9.20
C GLY A 122 -17.91 11.22 -10.35
N GLN A 123 -18.80 10.28 -10.69
CA GLN A 123 -18.61 9.40 -11.83
C GLN A 123 -18.48 10.22 -13.13
N PRO A 124 -17.44 9.98 -13.98
CA PRO A 124 -17.29 10.71 -15.25
C PRO A 124 -18.44 10.42 -16.21
N VAL A 125 -19.04 11.47 -16.79
CA VAL A 125 -20.14 11.38 -17.78
C VAL A 125 -19.66 11.79 -19.15
N ALA A 126 -18.89 12.88 -19.25
CA ALA A 126 -18.26 13.30 -20.49
C ALA A 126 -16.81 13.74 -20.23
N ALA A 127 -15.96 13.61 -21.27
CA ALA A 127 -14.58 14.07 -21.25
C ALA A 127 -14.40 15.19 -22.26
N VAL A 128 -13.92 16.35 -21.81
CA VAL A 128 -13.68 17.54 -22.64
C VAL A 128 -12.20 17.73 -22.85
N VAL A 129 -11.75 17.87 -24.09
CA VAL A 129 -10.37 18.19 -24.47
C VAL A 129 -10.28 19.58 -25.06
N ALA A 130 -9.36 20.40 -24.53
CA ALA A 130 -9.16 21.78 -25.00
C ALA A 130 -7.66 22.14 -25.08
N GLU A 131 -7.35 23.27 -25.71
CA GLU A 131 -5.98 23.79 -25.87
C GLU A 131 -5.28 24.11 -24.54
N ASP A 132 -6.04 24.40 -23.49
CA ASP A 132 -5.51 24.63 -22.14
C ASP A 132 -6.48 24.15 -21.04
N ARG A 133 -5.94 23.98 -19.82
CA ARG A 133 -6.69 23.44 -18.67
C ARG A 133 -7.88 24.29 -18.20
N TYR A 134 -7.83 25.60 -18.46
CA TYR A 134 -8.91 26.51 -18.05
C TYR A 134 -10.09 26.39 -18.98
N ARG A 135 -9.82 26.37 -20.31
CA ARG A 135 -10.85 26.14 -21.32
C ARG A 135 -11.49 24.76 -21.19
N ALA A 136 -10.69 23.73 -20.91
CA ALA A 136 -11.21 22.39 -20.69
C ALA A 136 -12.19 22.36 -19.51
N ARG A 137 -11.86 23.05 -18.41
CA ARG A 137 -12.72 23.14 -17.24
C ARG A 137 -14.01 23.94 -17.51
N ASP A 138 -13.87 25.15 -18.07
CA ASP A 138 -15.01 25.99 -18.40
C ASP A 138 -15.98 25.27 -19.36
N ALA A 139 -15.46 24.49 -20.28
CA ALA A 139 -16.26 23.71 -21.23
C ALA A 139 -16.88 22.46 -20.58
N ALA A 140 -16.19 21.81 -19.62
CA ALA A 140 -16.79 20.71 -18.85
C ALA A 140 -18.00 21.18 -18.02
N ASP A 141 -17.91 22.39 -17.46
CA ASP A 141 -19.05 23.02 -16.74
C ASP A 141 -20.22 23.41 -17.69
N ALA A 142 -19.98 23.48 -19.00
CA ALA A 142 -21.01 23.79 -20.01
C ALA A 142 -21.68 22.54 -20.62
N VAL A 143 -21.26 21.35 -20.27
CA VAL A 143 -21.95 20.10 -20.63
C VAL A 143 -23.21 19.98 -19.80
N ASP A 144 -24.37 19.87 -20.46
CA ASP A 144 -25.68 19.71 -19.80
C ASP A 144 -26.09 18.24 -19.76
N VAL A 145 -26.35 17.71 -18.57
CA VAL A 145 -26.72 16.30 -18.36
C VAL A 145 -28.10 16.23 -17.73
N GLU A 146 -29.03 15.57 -18.40
CA GLU A 146 -30.36 15.32 -17.86
C GLU A 146 -30.40 13.98 -17.11
N TYR A 147 -30.72 14.04 -15.82
CA TYR A 147 -30.80 12.88 -14.94
C TYR A 147 -32.25 12.59 -14.54
N ASP A 148 -32.58 11.28 -14.41
CA ASP A 148 -33.74 10.81 -13.65
C ASP A 148 -33.22 10.18 -12.34
N PRO A 149 -33.29 10.90 -11.19
CA PRO A 149 -32.74 10.44 -9.94
C PRO A 149 -33.39 9.16 -9.44
N LEU A 150 -32.57 8.24 -8.93
CA LEU A 150 -32.97 6.96 -8.35
C LEU A 150 -32.71 6.96 -6.84
N PRO A 151 -33.42 6.11 -6.06
CA PRO A 151 -33.11 5.95 -4.65
C PRO A 151 -31.67 5.48 -4.42
N THR A 152 -31.03 5.98 -3.37
CA THR A 152 -29.64 5.70 -3.00
C THR A 152 -29.53 4.83 -1.76
N VAL A 153 -28.42 4.11 -1.62
CA VAL A 153 -27.99 3.41 -0.40
C VAL A 153 -26.48 3.53 -0.23
N VAL A 154 -26.04 3.94 0.95
CA VAL A 154 -24.62 4.21 1.25
C VAL A 154 -24.05 3.30 2.34
N ASP A 155 -24.89 2.75 3.24
CA ASP A 155 -24.49 1.85 4.30
C ASP A 155 -24.63 0.39 3.85
N GLN A 156 -23.57 -0.40 4.02
CA GLN A 156 -23.50 -1.79 3.54
C GLN A 156 -24.42 -2.75 4.28
N ARG A 157 -24.80 -2.49 5.55
CA ARG A 157 -25.80 -3.31 6.25
C ARG A 157 -27.20 -2.93 5.81
N ALA A 158 -27.51 -1.63 5.69
CA ALA A 158 -28.77 -1.16 5.18
C ALA A 158 -29.03 -1.59 3.73
N ALA A 159 -27.98 -1.72 2.91
CA ALA A 159 -28.07 -2.16 1.51
C ALA A 159 -28.60 -3.60 1.36
N GLN A 160 -28.46 -4.44 2.38
CA GLN A 160 -28.91 -5.83 2.39
C GLN A 160 -30.35 -6.02 2.92
N GLU A 161 -30.97 -4.94 3.39
CA GLU A 161 -32.36 -5.01 3.88
C GLU A 161 -33.34 -5.30 2.73
N PRO A 162 -34.43 -6.02 2.97
CA PRO A 162 -35.34 -6.49 1.90
C PRO A 162 -35.96 -5.35 1.03
N ASP A 163 -36.09 -4.16 1.56
CA ASP A 163 -36.67 -2.99 0.89
C ASP A 163 -35.62 -1.94 0.48
N ALA A 164 -34.34 -2.29 0.54
CA ALA A 164 -33.25 -1.40 0.18
C ALA A 164 -33.25 -1.05 -1.32
N PRO A 165 -32.83 0.16 -1.69
CA PRO A 165 -32.54 0.48 -3.09
C PRO A 165 -31.48 -0.45 -3.68
N THR A 166 -31.67 -0.91 -4.91
CA THR A 166 -30.70 -1.77 -5.59
C THR A 166 -29.75 -0.94 -6.48
N VAL A 167 -28.44 -1.18 -6.34
CA VAL A 167 -27.42 -0.56 -7.19
C VAL A 167 -27.41 -1.21 -8.58
N TYR A 168 -27.69 -2.52 -8.63
CA TYR A 168 -27.79 -3.33 -9.85
C TYR A 168 -29.04 -4.20 -9.84
N ASP A 169 -29.75 -4.24 -10.96
CA ASP A 169 -31.03 -4.98 -11.10
C ASP A 169 -30.84 -6.50 -10.96
N ASP A 170 -29.64 -7.03 -11.23
CA ASP A 170 -29.25 -8.45 -11.14
C ASP A 170 -28.59 -8.81 -9.79
N ALA A 171 -28.38 -7.84 -8.90
CA ALA A 171 -27.95 -8.04 -7.51
C ALA A 171 -28.99 -7.46 -6.54
N PRO A 172 -30.14 -8.11 -6.34
CA PRO A 172 -31.29 -7.51 -5.61
C PRO A 172 -31.06 -7.34 -4.11
N ASP A 173 -30.06 -7.98 -3.54
CA ASP A 173 -29.58 -7.84 -2.15
C ASP A 173 -28.32 -7.00 -2.04
N ASN A 174 -27.88 -6.38 -3.15
CA ASN A 174 -26.64 -5.62 -3.29
C ASN A 174 -25.35 -6.41 -2.94
N VAL A 175 -25.41 -7.73 -2.71
CA VAL A 175 -24.24 -8.53 -2.42
C VAL A 175 -23.52 -8.88 -3.74
N ALA A 176 -22.29 -8.39 -3.88
CA ALA A 176 -21.44 -8.61 -5.05
C ALA A 176 -20.73 -9.97 -4.99
N ALA A 177 -20.29 -10.37 -3.80
CA ALA A 177 -19.60 -11.63 -3.56
C ALA A 177 -19.66 -12.01 -2.08
N VAL A 178 -19.58 -13.30 -1.80
CA VAL A 178 -19.42 -13.88 -0.47
C VAL A 178 -18.17 -14.75 -0.46
N SER A 179 -17.40 -14.67 0.60
CA SER A 179 -16.27 -15.58 0.82
C SER A 179 -16.29 -16.11 2.26
N GLU A 180 -15.88 -17.36 2.42
CA GLU A 180 -15.72 -18.00 3.71
C GLU A 180 -14.31 -18.56 3.85
N LEU A 181 -13.71 -18.43 5.02
CA LEU A 181 -12.41 -18.99 5.38
C LEU A 181 -12.46 -19.69 6.72
N GLY A 182 -11.65 -20.72 6.87
CA GLY A 182 -11.55 -21.51 8.11
C GLY A 182 -12.62 -22.59 8.23
N ASP A 183 -12.94 -22.98 9.47
CA ASP A 183 -13.83 -24.11 9.78
C ASP A 183 -14.97 -23.66 10.74
N ALA A 184 -16.18 -23.51 10.16
CA ALA A 184 -17.37 -23.08 10.90
C ALA A 184 -17.76 -24.07 12.01
N GLU A 185 -17.71 -25.40 11.74
CA GLU A 185 -18.11 -26.42 12.70
C GLU A 185 -17.13 -26.46 13.90
N ALA A 186 -15.82 -26.44 13.64
CA ALA A 186 -14.80 -26.39 14.69
C ALA A 186 -14.91 -25.11 15.51
N THR A 187 -15.19 -23.97 14.87
CA THR A 187 -15.36 -22.69 15.56
C THR A 187 -16.63 -22.66 16.42
N ASP A 188 -17.76 -23.21 15.91
CA ASP A 188 -19.00 -23.34 16.68
C ASP A 188 -18.79 -24.23 17.93
N GLU A 189 -18.04 -25.34 17.78
CA GLU A 189 -17.70 -26.22 18.92
C GLU A 189 -16.82 -25.49 19.93
N ALA A 190 -15.82 -24.71 19.47
CA ALA A 190 -14.93 -23.94 20.33
C ALA A 190 -15.68 -22.86 21.12
N VAL A 191 -16.54 -22.09 20.46
CA VAL A 191 -17.39 -21.06 21.08
C VAL A 191 -18.36 -21.67 22.09
N ALA A 192 -18.98 -22.82 21.79
CA ALA A 192 -19.90 -23.49 22.69
C ALA A 192 -19.23 -24.13 23.92
N ALA A 193 -17.94 -24.45 23.82
CA ALA A 193 -17.18 -25.14 24.87
C ALA A 193 -16.38 -24.21 25.78
N ALA A 194 -16.08 -23.00 25.35
CA ALA A 194 -15.28 -22.02 26.09
C ALA A 194 -15.99 -21.56 27.37
N ASP A 195 -15.20 -21.17 28.37
CA ASP A 195 -15.73 -20.62 29.63
C ASP A 195 -16.33 -19.22 29.44
N HIS A 196 -15.75 -18.43 28.51
CA HIS A 196 -16.15 -17.07 28.17
C HIS A 196 -16.21 -16.85 26.66
N VAL A 197 -17.15 -15.98 26.23
CA VAL A 197 -17.23 -15.49 24.86
C VAL A 197 -17.27 -13.97 24.93
N VAL A 198 -16.29 -13.32 24.34
CA VAL A 198 -16.21 -11.86 24.22
C VAL A 198 -16.63 -11.46 22.82
N GLU A 199 -17.57 -10.53 22.73
CA GLU A 199 -18.18 -10.08 21.47
C GLU A 199 -17.89 -8.59 21.21
N VAL A 200 -17.65 -8.23 19.94
CA VAL A 200 -17.50 -6.84 19.50
C VAL A 200 -18.29 -6.61 18.21
N ASP A 201 -18.85 -5.39 18.07
CA ASP A 201 -19.35 -4.85 16.80
C ASP A 201 -18.49 -3.65 16.46
N LEU A 202 -17.78 -3.69 15.33
CA LEU A 202 -16.72 -2.76 14.98
C LEU A 202 -16.98 -2.08 13.64
N THR A 203 -16.65 -0.81 13.59
CA THR A 203 -16.50 -0.04 12.36
C THR A 203 -15.03 0.16 12.03
N ASN A 204 -14.58 -0.38 10.89
CA ASN A 204 -13.33 0.03 10.27
C ASN A 204 -13.67 1.11 9.25
N ASN A 205 -13.42 2.38 9.61
CA ASN A 205 -13.92 3.55 8.90
C ASN A 205 -13.36 3.67 7.46
N ARG A 206 -14.20 4.19 6.55
CA ARG A 206 -13.82 4.45 5.17
C ARG A 206 -12.77 5.55 5.07
N LEU A 207 -11.70 5.31 4.29
CA LEU A 207 -10.57 6.23 4.15
C LEU A 207 -10.30 6.57 2.68
N ILE A 208 -9.76 7.77 2.47
CA ILE A 208 -9.27 8.22 1.16
C ILE A 208 -7.74 8.19 1.18
N PRO A 209 -7.06 7.39 0.34
CA PRO A 209 -5.60 7.44 0.22
C PRO A 209 -5.18 8.83 -0.28
N ASN A 210 -4.61 9.63 0.60
CA ASN A 210 -4.34 11.04 0.35
C ASN A 210 -2.88 11.30 -0.04
N ALA A 211 -2.45 10.71 -1.17
CA ALA A 211 -1.14 11.03 -1.75
C ALA A 211 -1.03 12.53 -2.07
N LEU A 212 0.12 13.15 -1.80
CA LEU A 212 0.32 14.59 -2.00
C LEU A 212 0.17 14.97 -3.48
N GLU A 213 0.70 14.16 -4.38
CA GLU A 213 0.46 14.27 -5.83
C GLU A 213 -0.88 13.58 -6.18
N PRO A 214 -1.84 14.28 -6.82
CA PRO A 214 -3.04 13.66 -7.37
C PRO A 214 -2.70 12.70 -8.52
N ARG A 215 -3.69 11.94 -8.99
CA ARG A 215 -3.53 11.12 -10.20
C ARG A 215 -3.36 12.01 -11.42
N ALA A 216 -2.48 11.60 -12.35
CA ALA A 216 -2.24 12.30 -13.61
C ALA A 216 -1.77 11.33 -14.69
N ALA A 217 -2.03 11.67 -15.95
CA ALA A 217 -1.53 10.97 -17.13
C ALA A 217 -1.28 11.95 -18.29
N VAL A 218 -0.23 11.69 -19.06
CA VAL A 218 0.06 12.33 -20.35
C VAL A 218 0.15 11.25 -21.39
N ALA A 219 -0.83 11.19 -22.28
CA ALA A 219 -0.90 10.19 -23.34
C ALA A 219 -0.49 10.78 -24.69
N ARG A 220 0.27 10.00 -25.48
CA ARG A 220 0.71 10.35 -26.84
C ARG A 220 0.51 9.15 -27.74
N TRP A 221 -0.10 9.40 -28.90
CA TRP A 221 -0.26 8.40 -29.95
C TRP A 221 0.65 8.69 -31.13
N ASP A 222 1.52 7.75 -31.47
CA ASP A 222 2.29 7.78 -32.73
C ASP A 222 1.58 6.94 -33.80
N ALA A 223 0.93 7.64 -34.74
CA ALA A 223 0.20 6.98 -35.83
C ALA A 223 1.14 6.27 -36.83
N GLY A 224 2.42 6.63 -36.89
CA GLY A 224 3.39 6.00 -37.79
C GLY A 224 3.83 4.63 -37.31
N ASP A 225 4.04 4.51 -36.01
CA ASP A 225 4.43 3.27 -35.36
C ASP A 225 3.23 2.51 -34.73
N GLU A 226 2.02 3.08 -34.81
CA GLU A 226 0.80 2.58 -34.14
C GLU A 226 1.06 2.34 -32.65
N ARG A 227 1.66 3.31 -31.97
CA ARG A 227 2.15 3.17 -30.60
C ARG A 227 1.61 4.26 -29.68
N LEU A 228 1.11 3.80 -28.52
CA LEU A 228 0.68 4.63 -27.41
C LEU A 228 1.80 4.70 -26.35
N THR A 229 2.19 5.91 -25.97
CA THR A 229 3.03 6.15 -24.78
C THR A 229 2.20 6.91 -23.76
N VAL A 230 2.17 6.39 -22.51
CA VAL A 230 1.48 7.03 -21.39
C VAL A 230 2.47 7.25 -20.26
N GLU A 231 2.79 8.51 -19.98
CA GLU A 231 3.49 8.93 -18.78
C GLU A 231 2.46 9.19 -17.70
N MET A 232 2.53 8.47 -16.56
CA MET A 232 1.45 8.51 -15.59
C MET A 232 1.91 8.23 -14.16
N THR A 233 1.11 8.71 -13.20
CA THR A 233 1.25 8.35 -11.81
C THR A 233 0.81 6.89 -11.60
N THR A 234 1.75 5.98 -11.40
CA THR A 234 1.43 4.55 -11.20
C THR A 234 2.40 3.87 -10.26
N GLN A 235 1.89 2.86 -9.53
CA GLN A 235 2.68 1.94 -8.71
C GLN A 235 3.10 0.68 -9.50
N SER A 236 2.58 0.48 -10.72
CA SER A 236 2.76 -0.73 -11.51
C SER A 236 2.75 -0.43 -13.01
N PRO A 237 3.87 0.03 -13.61
CA PRO A 237 3.91 0.38 -15.02
C PRO A 237 3.51 -0.77 -15.96
N HIS A 238 4.05 -1.97 -15.73
CA HIS A 238 3.70 -3.15 -16.51
C HIS A 238 2.23 -3.58 -16.31
N GLY A 239 1.75 -3.55 -15.07
CA GLY A 239 0.34 -3.83 -14.77
C GLY A 239 -0.61 -2.86 -15.46
N HIS A 240 -0.28 -1.56 -15.50
CA HIS A 240 -1.07 -0.57 -16.23
C HIS A 240 -0.99 -0.75 -17.74
N ARG A 241 0.15 -1.17 -18.31
CA ARG A 241 0.24 -1.55 -19.74
C ARG A 241 -0.78 -2.62 -20.11
N GLY A 242 -0.89 -3.68 -19.31
CA GLY A 242 -1.87 -4.75 -19.53
C GLY A 242 -3.32 -4.27 -19.39
N LYS A 243 -3.60 -3.43 -18.36
CA LYS A 243 -4.94 -2.86 -18.15
C LYS A 243 -5.37 -1.92 -19.28
N LEU A 244 -4.47 -1.03 -19.73
CA LEU A 244 -4.69 -0.17 -20.90
C LEU A 244 -4.90 -0.98 -22.18
N SER A 245 -4.14 -2.07 -22.36
CA SER A 245 -4.32 -3.00 -23.47
C SER A 245 -5.75 -3.54 -23.53
N THR A 246 -6.28 -4.01 -22.41
CA THR A 246 -7.64 -4.52 -22.28
C THR A 246 -8.68 -3.42 -22.52
N THR A 247 -8.53 -2.27 -21.86
CA THR A 247 -9.50 -1.16 -21.91
C THR A 247 -9.59 -0.53 -23.29
N LEU A 248 -8.46 -0.41 -24.01
CA LEU A 248 -8.39 0.24 -25.32
C LEU A 248 -8.45 -0.73 -26.51
N GLY A 249 -8.33 -2.05 -26.24
CA GLY A 249 -8.31 -3.06 -27.31
C GLY A 249 -7.01 -3.07 -28.11
N LEU A 250 -5.90 -2.54 -27.57
CA LEU A 250 -4.58 -2.53 -28.20
C LEU A 250 -3.74 -3.73 -27.73
N PRO A 251 -2.86 -4.27 -28.57
CA PRO A 251 -1.89 -5.26 -28.09
C PRO A 251 -0.85 -4.59 -27.17
N GLU A 252 -0.43 -5.25 -26.09
CA GLU A 252 0.52 -4.68 -25.13
C GLU A 252 1.81 -4.14 -25.74
N ARG A 253 2.32 -4.77 -26.81
CA ARG A 253 3.51 -4.30 -27.53
C ARG A 253 3.36 -2.91 -28.15
N ALA A 254 2.11 -2.46 -28.36
CA ALA A 254 1.80 -1.13 -28.86
C ALA A 254 1.69 -0.08 -27.74
N ILE A 255 1.88 -0.47 -26.48
CA ILE A 255 1.74 0.42 -25.34
C ILE A 255 3.06 0.46 -24.56
N ARG A 256 3.51 1.66 -24.26
CA ARG A 256 4.58 1.95 -23.31
C ARG A 256 4.01 2.77 -22.18
N VAL A 257 4.23 2.32 -20.94
CA VAL A 257 3.90 3.08 -19.73
C VAL A 257 5.20 3.52 -19.07
N VAL A 258 5.28 4.81 -18.76
CA VAL A 258 6.39 5.40 -18.02
C VAL A 258 5.85 6.08 -16.77
N ALA A 259 6.40 5.72 -15.63
CA ALA A 259 6.15 6.42 -14.38
C ALA A 259 7.36 7.31 -14.08
N PRO A 260 7.24 8.64 -14.16
CA PRO A 260 8.28 9.55 -13.66
C PRO A 260 8.31 9.49 -12.12
N SER A 261 8.90 10.46 -11.45
CA SER A 261 8.78 10.55 -9.99
C SER A 261 7.30 10.57 -9.58
N VAL A 262 6.94 9.77 -8.57
CA VAL A 262 5.56 9.67 -8.09
C VAL A 262 5.47 10.17 -6.65
N GLY A 263 4.65 11.19 -6.43
CA GLY A 263 4.46 11.90 -5.16
C GLY A 263 3.51 11.19 -4.20
N GLY A 264 3.85 9.94 -3.84
CA GLY A 264 3.06 9.06 -2.98
C GLY A 264 2.08 8.18 -3.77
N GLY A 265 1.86 6.97 -3.29
CA GLY A 265 0.92 6.02 -3.88
C GLY A 265 -0.11 5.53 -2.87
N PHE A 266 0.34 4.85 -1.82
CA PHE A 266 -0.44 4.31 -0.71
C PHE A 266 -1.60 3.38 -1.13
N GLY A 267 -1.48 2.76 -2.34
CA GLY A 267 -2.53 1.95 -2.95
C GLY A 267 -3.40 2.70 -3.95
N HIS A 268 -3.54 4.03 -3.83
CA HIS A 268 -4.39 4.86 -4.69
C HIS A 268 -4.00 4.80 -6.18
N LYS A 269 -2.71 4.63 -6.49
CA LYS A 269 -2.16 4.59 -7.85
C LYS A 269 -1.87 3.17 -8.36
N GLY A 270 -2.34 2.13 -7.65
CA GLY A 270 -2.18 0.72 -8.03
C GLY A 270 -3.26 0.19 -8.98
N HIS A 271 -4.48 0.73 -8.91
CA HIS A 271 -5.58 0.36 -9.78
C HIS A 271 -5.67 1.25 -11.03
N HIS A 272 -6.30 0.74 -12.08
CA HIS A 272 -6.58 1.52 -13.30
C HIS A 272 -7.78 2.45 -13.07
N HIS A 273 -7.73 3.66 -13.62
CA HIS A 273 -8.73 4.71 -13.40
C HIS A 273 -9.31 5.23 -14.73
N PRO A 274 -10.58 5.65 -14.78
CA PRO A 274 -11.19 6.21 -15.98
C PRO A 274 -10.40 7.37 -16.61
N GLY A 275 -9.78 8.23 -15.78
CA GLY A 275 -9.03 9.40 -16.27
C GLY A 275 -7.82 9.06 -17.13
N GLU A 276 -7.08 8.03 -16.77
CA GLU A 276 -5.91 7.56 -17.54
C GLU A 276 -6.34 6.95 -18.87
N ALA A 277 -7.41 6.15 -18.83
CA ALA A 277 -7.96 5.51 -20.02
C ALA A 277 -8.58 6.52 -20.99
N ALA A 278 -9.30 7.52 -20.49
CA ALA A 278 -9.89 8.57 -21.30
C ALA A 278 -8.83 9.48 -21.94
N ALA A 279 -7.76 9.83 -21.22
CA ALA A 279 -6.65 10.58 -21.80
C ALA A 279 -5.97 9.80 -22.93
N ALA A 280 -5.77 8.49 -22.73
CA ALA A 280 -5.21 7.62 -23.76
C ALA A 280 -6.14 7.47 -24.98
N PHE A 281 -7.45 7.28 -24.75
CA PHE A 281 -8.46 7.24 -25.80
C PHE A 281 -8.48 8.54 -26.61
N ALA A 282 -8.53 9.69 -25.95
CA ALA A 282 -8.56 10.99 -26.62
C ALA A 282 -7.28 11.27 -27.43
N ALA A 283 -6.11 10.87 -26.94
CA ALA A 283 -4.85 11.00 -27.67
C ALA A 283 -4.81 10.14 -28.94
N MET A 284 -5.43 8.95 -28.90
CA MET A 284 -5.54 8.08 -30.08
C MET A 284 -6.48 8.66 -31.14
N ASP A 285 -7.60 9.28 -30.73
CA ASP A 285 -8.60 9.84 -31.63
C ASP A 285 -8.13 11.16 -32.25
N LEU A 286 -7.61 12.10 -31.45
CA LEU A 286 -7.13 13.41 -31.91
C LEU A 286 -5.78 13.34 -32.63
N GLY A 287 -4.91 12.43 -32.25
CA GLY A 287 -3.52 12.38 -32.69
C GLY A 287 -2.62 13.43 -32.02
N ASP A 288 -3.14 14.20 -31.05
CA ASP A 288 -2.41 15.19 -30.26
C ASP A 288 -2.09 14.62 -28.85
N PRO A 289 -1.03 15.09 -28.20
CA PRO A 289 -0.77 14.72 -26.81
C PRO A 289 -1.86 15.25 -25.88
N VAL A 290 -2.41 14.38 -25.01
CA VAL A 290 -3.47 14.73 -24.06
C VAL A 290 -2.99 14.54 -22.63
N LYS A 291 -3.09 15.59 -21.82
CA LYS A 291 -2.82 15.57 -20.37
C LYS A 291 -4.13 15.63 -19.59
N TRP A 292 -4.26 14.70 -18.65
CA TRP A 292 -5.24 14.76 -17.58
C TRP A 292 -4.53 14.84 -16.24
N THR A 293 -4.96 15.75 -15.37
CA THR A 293 -4.51 15.85 -13.97
C THR A 293 -5.73 16.07 -13.10
N ALA A 294 -6.01 15.14 -12.19
CA ALA A 294 -7.11 15.27 -11.27
C ALA A 294 -6.89 16.44 -10.30
N THR A 295 -7.95 17.16 -9.98
CA THR A 295 -7.95 18.06 -8.82
C THR A 295 -7.98 17.26 -7.53
N ARG A 296 -7.71 17.89 -6.38
CA ARG A 296 -7.82 17.21 -5.09
C ARG A 296 -9.26 16.74 -4.80
N SER A 297 -10.26 17.56 -5.07
CA SER A 297 -11.67 17.20 -4.90
C SER A 297 -12.07 16.04 -5.83
N GLU A 298 -11.62 16.03 -7.10
CA GLU A 298 -11.86 14.88 -7.98
C GLU A 298 -11.23 13.60 -7.46
N ASN A 299 -10.04 13.70 -6.84
CA ASN A 299 -9.40 12.54 -6.21
C ASN A 299 -10.22 11.99 -5.03
N TYR A 300 -10.91 12.85 -4.30
CA TYR A 300 -11.80 12.44 -3.21
C TYR A 300 -13.12 11.86 -3.71
N LEU A 301 -13.75 12.50 -4.69
CA LEU A 301 -15.05 12.08 -5.22
C LEU A 301 -14.98 10.81 -6.09
N ALA A 302 -13.92 10.66 -6.88
CA ALA A 302 -13.85 9.64 -7.93
C ALA A 302 -12.62 8.72 -7.84
N GLY A 303 -11.68 8.99 -6.94
CA GLY A 303 -10.62 8.07 -6.60
C GLY A 303 -11.13 6.87 -5.81
N ALA A 304 -10.41 5.75 -5.85
CA ALA A 304 -10.80 4.62 -5.01
C ALA A 304 -10.49 4.92 -3.54
N HIS A 305 -11.44 4.63 -2.67
CA HIS A 305 -11.29 4.67 -1.23
C HIS A 305 -10.74 3.34 -0.70
N GLY A 306 -10.52 3.21 0.61
CA GLY A 306 -10.10 1.97 1.25
C GLY A 306 -10.87 1.69 2.54
N ARG A 307 -10.65 0.50 3.12
CA ARG A 307 -11.31 0.03 4.36
C ARG A 307 -12.83 -0.12 4.18
N ASP A 308 -13.64 0.45 5.11
CA ASP A 308 -15.10 0.47 5.13
C ASP A 308 -15.73 -0.90 5.42
N HIS A 309 -15.33 -1.49 6.54
CA HIS A 309 -15.87 -2.75 7.04
C HIS A 309 -16.77 -2.52 8.27
N ARG A 310 -17.89 -3.24 8.32
CA ARG A 310 -18.74 -3.44 9.50
C ARG A 310 -18.59 -4.88 9.93
N THR A 311 -18.04 -5.11 11.12
CA THR A 311 -17.65 -6.47 11.54
C THR A 311 -18.25 -6.78 12.91
N THR A 312 -18.94 -7.91 13.00
CA THR A 312 -19.30 -8.55 14.27
C THR A 312 -18.35 -9.72 14.49
N ALA A 313 -17.75 -9.82 15.67
CA ALA A 313 -16.78 -10.87 15.95
C ALA A 313 -16.88 -11.36 17.39
N GLU A 314 -16.60 -12.66 17.58
CA GLU A 314 -16.62 -13.36 18.88
C GLU A 314 -15.29 -14.06 19.11
N LEU A 315 -14.73 -13.91 20.32
CA LEU A 315 -13.54 -14.59 20.80
C LEU A 315 -13.89 -15.54 21.95
N ALA A 316 -13.64 -16.83 21.76
CA ALA A 316 -13.83 -17.86 22.76
C ALA A 316 -12.58 -18.00 23.60
N VAL A 317 -12.69 -17.85 24.95
CA VAL A 317 -11.55 -17.82 25.88
C VAL A 317 -11.87 -18.65 27.12
N ASP A 318 -10.92 -19.44 27.62
CA ASP A 318 -11.07 -20.19 28.88
C ASP A 318 -10.69 -19.33 30.10
N ASP A 319 -11.05 -19.80 31.32
CA ASP A 319 -10.76 -19.14 32.59
C ASP A 319 -9.25 -18.83 32.81
N ASP A 320 -8.35 -19.57 32.16
CA ASP A 320 -6.90 -19.37 32.23
C ASP A 320 -6.33 -18.42 31.18
N GLY A 321 -7.20 -17.83 30.33
CA GLY A 321 -6.83 -16.92 29.25
C GLY A 321 -6.48 -17.60 27.94
N THR A 322 -6.62 -18.93 27.82
CA THR A 322 -6.35 -19.65 26.56
C THR A 322 -7.44 -19.34 25.53
N ILE A 323 -7.06 -18.82 24.36
CA ILE A 323 -7.96 -18.56 23.23
C ILE A 323 -8.28 -19.90 22.54
N ARG A 324 -9.57 -20.20 22.34
CA ARG A 324 -10.08 -21.44 21.76
C ARG A 324 -10.61 -21.26 20.34
N GLY A 325 -11.15 -20.09 20.01
CA GLY A 325 -11.73 -19.86 18.70
C GLY A 325 -12.05 -18.41 18.44
N LEU A 326 -12.17 -18.09 17.15
CA LEU A 326 -12.50 -16.75 16.65
C LEU A 326 -13.54 -16.88 15.53
N ARG A 327 -14.71 -16.28 15.72
CA ARG A 327 -15.75 -16.16 14.69
C ARG A 327 -15.84 -14.70 14.23
N VAL A 328 -15.90 -14.49 12.91
CA VAL A 328 -15.93 -13.14 12.32
C VAL A 328 -16.95 -13.10 11.19
N GLU A 329 -17.85 -12.13 11.21
CA GLU A 329 -18.77 -11.79 10.14
C GLU A 329 -18.55 -10.35 9.71
N THR A 330 -18.28 -10.11 8.42
CA THR A 330 -17.97 -8.78 7.90
C THR A 330 -18.80 -8.43 6.68
N ASP A 331 -19.43 -7.25 6.73
CA ASP A 331 -19.99 -6.58 5.58
C ASP A 331 -19.02 -5.50 5.10
N ALA A 332 -18.44 -5.68 3.91
CA ALA A 332 -17.48 -4.76 3.31
C ALA A 332 -18.13 -3.94 2.20
N ASN A 333 -18.13 -2.63 2.31
CA ASN A 333 -18.64 -1.72 1.29
C ASN A 333 -17.68 -1.66 0.10
N VAL A 334 -18.11 -2.05 -1.10
CA VAL A 334 -17.27 -2.00 -2.31
C VAL A 334 -17.59 -0.82 -3.23
N GLY A 335 -18.59 0.00 -2.85
CA GLY A 335 -19.03 1.15 -3.64
C GLY A 335 -19.84 0.77 -4.88
N GLY A 336 -19.95 1.71 -5.81
CA GLY A 336 -20.81 1.57 -7.00
C GLY A 336 -20.26 0.66 -8.10
N TYR A 337 -18.96 0.30 -8.05
CA TYR A 337 -18.30 -0.56 -9.05
C TYR A 337 -17.14 -1.35 -8.44
N GLY A 338 -16.91 -2.56 -8.95
CA GLY A 338 -15.64 -3.24 -8.74
C GLY A 338 -14.51 -2.58 -9.55
N LEU A 339 -13.31 -2.47 -8.96
CA LEU A 339 -12.09 -1.99 -9.61
C LEU A 339 -10.96 -3.01 -9.43
N GLY A 340 -10.35 -3.49 -10.52
CA GLY A 340 -9.27 -4.46 -10.41
C GLY A 340 -9.66 -5.66 -9.54
N GLY A 341 -8.99 -5.87 -8.42
CA GLY A 341 -9.27 -6.94 -7.44
C GLY A 341 -10.10 -6.52 -6.24
N SER A 342 -10.81 -5.37 -6.28
CA SER A 342 -11.47 -4.81 -5.11
C SER A 342 -12.51 -5.71 -4.45
N LEU A 343 -13.19 -6.56 -5.21
CA LEU A 343 -14.20 -7.48 -4.68
C LEU A 343 -13.60 -8.64 -3.87
N SER A 344 -12.36 -9.02 -4.17
CA SER A 344 -11.64 -10.07 -3.44
C SER A 344 -10.81 -9.53 -2.27
N MET A 345 -10.54 -8.22 -2.21
CA MET A 345 -9.77 -7.65 -1.10
C MET A 345 -10.40 -7.88 0.27
N PRO A 346 -11.74 -7.75 0.43
CA PRO A 346 -12.37 -8.07 1.70
C PRO A 346 -12.15 -9.52 2.16
N SER A 347 -11.93 -10.46 1.26
CA SER A 347 -11.68 -11.86 1.63
C SER A 347 -10.24 -12.12 2.08
N TRP A 348 -9.28 -11.32 1.62
CA TRP A 348 -7.87 -11.51 1.98
C TRP A 348 -7.57 -11.22 3.46
N TYR A 349 -8.31 -10.30 4.06
CA TYR A 349 -8.11 -9.97 5.46
C TYR A 349 -8.37 -11.19 6.38
N GLY A 350 -9.33 -12.05 6.03
CA GLY A 350 -9.65 -13.25 6.79
C GLY A 350 -8.46 -14.20 7.01
N SER A 351 -7.50 -14.23 6.06
CA SER A 351 -6.30 -15.07 6.18
C SER A 351 -5.29 -14.60 7.24
N LEU A 352 -5.46 -13.39 7.79
CA LEU A 352 -4.57 -12.80 8.79
C LEU A 352 -5.22 -12.59 10.15
N LEU A 353 -6.44 -13.08 10.35
CA LEU A 353 -7.17 -12.96 11.62
C LEU A 353 -6.50 -13.66 12.80
N ALA A 354 -5.60 -14.62 12.54
CA ALA A 354 -4.80 -15.22 13.61
C ALA A 354 -3.84 -14.21 14.25
N SER A 355 -3.39 -13.17 13.53
CA SER A 355 -2.35 -12.25 13.99
C SER A 355 -1.15 -13.04 14.54
N GLN A 356 -0.60 -12.70 15.71
CA GLN A 356 0.49 -13.44 16.37
C GLN A 356 0.02 -14.63 17.20
N TYR A 357 -1.27 -15.00 17.18
CA TYR A 357 -1.84 -15.94 18.14
C TYR A 357 -2.10 -17.33 17.57
N ASP A 358 -1.82 -18.35 18.38
CA ASP A 358 -2.17 -19.75 18.11
C ASP A 358 -3.65 -19.99 18.42
N ILE A 359 -4.53 -19.63 17.47
CA ILE A 359 -5.98 -19.78 17.58
C ILE A 359 -6.37 -21.06 16.83
N PRO A 360 -6.79 -22.13 17.53
CA PRO A 360 -7.00 -23.44 16.92
C PRO A 360 -8.22 -23.54 16.01
N ALA A 361 -9.20 -22.64 16.14
CA ALA A 361 -10.41 -22.63 15.32
C ALA A 361 -10.76 -21.19 14.93
N ILE A 362 -10.80 -20.92 13.63
CA ILE A 362 -11.21 -19.62 13.08
C ILE A 362 -12.23 -19.85 11.98
N HIS A 363 -13.30 -19.07 11.97
CA HIS A 363 -14.23 -18.96 10.87
C HIS A 363 -14.49 -17.48 10.54
N CYS A 364 -14.39 -17.14 9.28
CA CYS A 364 -14.65 -15.80 8.78
C CYS A 364 -15.57 -15.85 7.55
N GLU A 365 -16.72 -15.19 7.64
CA GLU A 365 -17.60 -14.89 6.50
C GLU A 365 -17.47 -13.42 6.14
N THR A 366 -17.27 -13.13 4.84
CA THR A 366 -17.17 -11.75 4.34
C THR A 366 -18.10 -11.56 3.16
N ARG A 367 -18.95 -10.53 3.22
CA ARG A 367 -19.83 -10.10 2.13
C ARG A 367 -19.29 -8.79 1.55
N ALA A 368 -19.00 -8.78 0.25
CA ALA A 368 -18.71 -7.58 -0.52
C ALA A 368 -20.03 -6.98 -0.99
N VAL A 369 -20.36 -5.74 -0.57
CA VAL A 369 -21.68 -5.15 -0.76
C VAL A 369 -21.59 -3.89 -1.62
N PHE A 370 -22.39 -3.82 -2.69
CA PHE A 370 -22.53 -2.64 -3.52
C PHE A 370 -23.31 -1.52 -2.81
N THR A 371 -22.83 -0.29 -2.96
CA THR A 371 -23.52 0.93 -2.48
C THR A 371 -23.33 2.07 -3.47
N ASN A 372 -24.07 3.18 -3.28
CA ASN A 372 -23.92 4.37 -4.11
C ASN A 372 -22.81 5.31 -3.60
N THR A 373 -21.63 4.74 -3.35
CA THR A 373 -20.42 5.46 -2.94
C THR A 373 -19.29 5.24 -3.94
N ALA A 374 -18.23 6.03 -3.86
CA ALA A 374 -17.03 5.80 -4.68
C ALA A 374 -16.53 4.35 -4.52
N PRO A 375 -15.98 3.71 -5.57
CA PRO A 375 -15.42 2.38 -5.45
C PRO A 375 -14.31 2.30 -4.40
N ILE A 376 -14.08 1.11 -3.82
CA ILE A 376 -12.91 0.88 -2.97
C ILE A 376 -11.78 0.18 -3.74
N HIS A 377 -10.57 0.34 -3.24
CA HIS A 377 -9.39 -0.45 -3.60
C HIS A 377 -8.39 -0.44 -2.44
N SER A 378 -7.13 -0.82 -2.70
CA SER A 378 -6.09 -0.84 -1.67
C SER A 378 -5.89 0.53 -1.04
N TYR A 379 -5.85 0.56 0.28
CA TYR A 379 -5.19 1.59 1.07
C TYR A 379 -4.08 0.91 1.88
N ARG A 380 -2.93 1.57 2.10
CA ARG A 380 -1.72 1.04 2.75
C ARG A 380 -2.04 -0.01 3.80
N GLY A 381 -1.55 -1.24 3.61
CA GLY A 381 -1.87 -2.41 4.42
C GLY A 381 -2.92 -3.36 3.82
N ALA A 382 -3.95 -2.87 3.13
CA ALA A 382 -4.96 -3.59 2.35
C ALA A 382 -5.37 -4.97 2.94
N GLY A 383 -6.29 -4.98 3.89
CA GLY A 383 -6.79 -6.16 4.59
C GLY A 383 -6.07 -6.45 5.90
N ARG A 384 -4.75 -6.17 6.03
CA ARG A 384 -3.99 -6.41 7.27
C ARG A 384 -4.41 -5.50 8.42
N PRO A 385 -4.54 -4.15 8.25
CA PRO A 385 -5.08 -3.29 9.30
C PRO A 385 -6.51 -3.65 9.71
N GLU A 386 -7.34 -4.08 8.75
CA GLU A 386 -8.70 -4.51 9.02
C GLU A 386 -8.73 -5.78 9.88
N ALA A 387 -7.91 -6.80 9.55
CA ALA A 387 -7.80 -8.04 10.31
C ALA A 387 -7.27 -7.78 11.72
N ASN A 388 -6.17 -7.04 11.78
CA ASN A 388 -5.50 -6.76 13.05
C ASN A 388 -6.37 -5.94 13.98
N TYR A 389 -7.16 -5.00 13.43
CA TYR A 389 -8.11 -4.23 14.22
C TYR A 389 -9.16 -5.13 14.88
N VAL A 390 -9.72 -6.10 14.16
CA VAL A 390 -10.69 -7.04 14.72
C VAL A 390 -10.06 -7.87 15.85
N THR A 391 -8.94 -8.53 15.56
CA THR A 391 -8.29 -9.44 16.51
C THR A 391 -7.77 -8.69 17.75
N GLU A 392 -7.09 -7.57 17.57
CA GLU A 392 -6.51 -6.80 18.70
C GLU A 392 -7.55 -6.08 19.55
N ARG A 393 -8.70 -5.69 18.96
CA ARG A 393 -9.83 -5.18 19.74
C ARG A 393 -10.50 -6.27 20.58
N LEU A 394 -10.65 -7.49 20.04
CA LEU A 394 -11.17 -8.62 20.79
C LEU A 394 -10.23 -9.04 21.92
N VAL A 395 -8.93 -9.18 21.65
CA VAL A 395 -7.94 -9.55 22.68
C VAL A 395 -7.86 -8.46 23.76
N GLY A 396 -7.91 -7.17 23.37
CA GLY A 396 -7.95 -6.06 24.33
C GLY A 396 -9.25 -6.05 25.17
N ALA A 397 -10.40 -6.33 24.56
CA ALA A 397 -11.68 -6.46 25.28
C ALA A 397 -11.67 -7.65 26.24
N ALA A 398 -11.17 -8.81 25.80
CA ALA A 398 -11.05 -10.00 26.63
C ALA A 398 -10.13 -9.77 27.85
N ALA A 399 -8.98 -9.13 27.65
CA ALA A 399 -8.08 -8.80 28.76
C ALA A 399 -8.80 -7.95 29.82
N ARG A 400 -9.53 -6.92 29.40
CA ARG A 400 -10.26 -6.04 30.29
C ARG A 400 -11.45 -6.74 30.99
N GLU A 401 -12.31 -7.43 30.23
CA GLU A 401 -13.52 -8.06 30.77
C GLU A 401 -13.23 -9.20 31.73
N LEU A 402 -12.15 -9.95 31.45
CA LEU A 402 -11.74 -11.09 32.27
C LEU A 402 -10.70 -10.73 33.33
N GLY A 403 -10.17 -9.50 33.32
CA GLY A 403 -9.24 -8.99 34.31
C GLY A 403 -7.81 -9.48 34.16
N PHE A 404 -7.38 -9.83 32.93
CA PHE A 404 -6.00 -10.15 32.62
C PHE A 404 -5.18 -8.88 32.35
N ASP A 405 -3.87 -8.96 32.64
CA ASP A 405 -2.95 -7.98 32.07
C ASP A 405 -2.92 -8.12 30.54
N PRO A 406 -3.05 -7.03 29.77
CA PRO A 406 -3.09 -7.09 28.30
C PRO A 406 -1.85 -7.73 27.66
N ALA A 407 -0.66 -7.57 28.26
CA ALA A 407 0.56 -8.17 27.75
C ALA A 407 0.61 -9.68 28.08
N GLU A 408 0.20 -10.08 29.29
CA GLU A 408 0.20 -11.48 29.71
C GLU A 408 -0.81 -12.33 28.91
N LEU A 409 -2.00 -11.78 28.61
CA LEU A 409 -2.97 -12.49 27.77
C LEU A 409 -2.41 -12.75 26.36
N ARG A 410 -1.71 -11.76 25.77
CA ARG A 410 -1.06 -11.91 24.48
C ARG A 410 0.06 -12.95 24.53
N ARG A 411 0.96 -12.83 25.50
CA ARG A 411 2.07 -13.77 25.71
C ARG A 411 1.62 -15.22 25.83
N ALA A 412 0.53 -15.46 26.57
CA ALA A 412 -0.02 -16.79 26.80
C ALA A 412 -0.53 -17.47 25.52
N ASN A 413 -0.85 -16.71 24.49
CA ASN A 413 -1.43 -17.20 23.25
C ASN A 413 -0.53 -17.01 22.01
N GLN A 414 0.68 -16.43 22.15
CA GLN A 414 1.57 -16.24 21.02
C GLN A 414 2.06 -17.55 20.40
N ILE A 415 2.17 -17.56 19.08
CA ILE A 415 2.82 -18.61 18.32
C ILE A 415 4.31 -18.66 18.70
N ALA A 416 4.80 -19.82 19.11
CA ALA A 416 6.18 -20.01 19.60
C ALA A 416 7.07 -20.84 18.67
N GLU A 417 6.49 -21.59 17.72
CA GLU A 417 7.24 -22.49 16.83
C GLU A 417 6.97 -22.12 15.37
N PHE A 418 8.03 -22.09 14.54
CA PHE A 418 7.97 -21.76 13.11
C PHE A 418 8.64 -22.84 12.26
N PRO A 419 8.20 -23.10 10.99
CA PRO A 419 7.02 -22.46 10.40
C PRO A 419 5.71 -22.90 11.10
N HIS A 420 4.71 -21.99 11.15
CA HIS A 420 3.42 -22.25 11.79
C HIS A 420 2.27 -22.13 10.79
N GLU A 421 1.42 -23.15 10.72
CA GLU A 421 0.20 -23.14 9.89
C GLU A 421 -1.00 -22.70 10.73
N THR A 422 -1.62 -21.58 10.37
CA THR A 422 -2.80 -21.03 11.05
C THR A 422 -4.08 -21.78 10.69
N ALA A 423 -5.12 -21.66 11.52
CA ALA A 423 -6.44 -22.26 11.25
C ALA A 423 -7.13 -21.74 9.96
N VAL A 424 -6.65 -20.66 9.37
CA VAL A 424 -7.11 -20.10 8.09
C VAL A 424 -6.17 -20.41 6.92
N GLY A 425 -5.19 -21.30 7.11
CA GLY A 425 -4.32 -21.84 6.07
C GLY A 425 -3.15 -20.94 5.66
N ALA A 426 -2.83 -19.89 6.42
CA ALA A 426 -1.60 -19.13 6.24
C ALA A 426 -0.44 -19.85 6.95
N THR A 427 0.74 -19.92 6.31
CA THR A 427 1.95 -20.50 6.90
C THR A 427 2.94 -19.40 7.20
N TYR A 428 3.11 -19.06 8.47
CA TYR A 428 4.08 -18.07 8.93
C TYR A 428 5.49 -18.65 8.90
N ASP A 429 6.40 -17.99 8.19
CA ASP A 429 7.75 -18.49 7.88
C ASP A 429 8.71 -18.46 9.07
N SER A 430 8.71 -17.38 9.82
CA SER A 430 9.64 -17.11 10.91
C SER A 430 9.10 -16.03 11.86
N GLY A 431 9.57 -16.01 13.09
CA GLY A 431 9.23 -15.01 14.09
C GLY A 431 9.89 -15.28 15.44
N ASP A 432 9.97 -14.24 16.26
CA ASP A 432 10.27 -14.29 17.68
C ASP A 432 9.33 -13.30 18.37
N TYR A 433 8.05 -13.71 18.48
CA TYR A 433 6.98 -12.81 18.95
C TYR A 433 7.12 -12.48 20.43
N GLU A 434 7.65 -13.41 21.24
CA GLU A 434 7.90 -13.18 22.67
C GLU A 434 8.98 -12.11 22.86
N LEU A 435 10.11 -12.20 22.11
CA LEU A 435 11.16 -11.19 22.15
C LEU A 435 10.62 -9.82 21.68
N GLY A 436 9.87 -9.79 20.56
CA GLY A 436 9.28 -8.55 20.06
C GLY A 436 8.31 -7.90 21.05
N LEU A 437 7.51 -8.69 21.76
CA LEU A 437 6.64 -8.17 22.82
C LEU A 437 7.46 -7.63 23.99
N ASP A 438 8.45 -8.38 24.49
CA ASP A 438 9.27 -7.98 25.64
C ASP A 438 10.03 -6.68 25.39
N GLU A 439 10.71 -6.58 24.25
CA GLU A 439 11.47 -5.37 23.88
C GLU A 439 10.55 -4.15 23.72
N ALA A 440 9.35 -4.32 23.13
CA ALA A 440 8.37 -3.23 23.00
C ALA A 440 7.86 -2.76 24.37
N LEU A 441 7.60 -3.69 25.30
CA LEU A 441 7.17 -3.38 26.66
C LEU A 441 8.27 -2.68 27.47
N ASP A 442 9.52 -3.13 27.32
CA ASP A 442 10.67 -2.51 27.97
C ASP A 442 10.91 -1.10 27.42
N ALA A 443 10.90 -0.93 26.08
CA ALA A 443 11.03 0.37 25.43
C ALA A 443 9.91 1.36 25.83
N ALA A 444 8.71 0.86 26.10
CA ALA A 444 7.57 1.65 26.53
C ALA A 444 7.57 1.99 28.03
N ASP A 445 8.44 1.39 28.85
CA ASP A 445 8.33 1.40 30.32
C ASP A 445 6.94 0.91 30.77
N TRP A 446 6.46 -0.20 30.19
CA TRP A 446 5.09 -0.72 30.36
C TRP A 446 4.63 -0.80 31.82
N ALA A 447 5.49 -1.31 32.72
CA ALA A 447 5.14 -1.44 34.12
C ALA A 447 4.84 -0.09 34.78
N ASP A 448 5.63 0.94 34.46
CA ASP A 448 5.42 2.30 34.97
C ASP A 448 4.15 2.93 34.38
N LEU A 449 3.86 2.67 33.09
CA LEU A 449 2.63 3.12 32.44
C LEU A 449 1.38 2.48 33.05
N ARG A 450 1.42 1.18 33.38
CA ARG A 450 0.31 0.45 34.01
C ARG A 450 0.10 0.80 35.50
N ASP A 451 1.14 1.32 36.20
CA ASP A 451 1.03 1.75 37.62
C ASP A 451 0.58 3.23 37.73
N ARG A 452 0.29 3.91 36.61
CA ARG A 452 -0.25 5.29 36.59
C ARG A 452 -1.65 5.35 37.22
N PRO A 453 -2.03 6.47 37.83
CA PRO A 453 -3.40 6.66 38.31
C PRO A 453 -4.37 6.77 37.11
N ASP A 454 -5.66 6.47 37.33
CA ASP A 454 -6.70 6.60 36.27
C ASP A 454 -6.83 8.03 35.72
N ARG A 455 -6.37 9.03 36.48
CA ARG A 455 -6.40 10.44 36.09
C ARG A 455 -5.11 11.16 36.46
N ASP A 456 -4.70 12.09 35.61
CA ASP A 456 -3.63 13.03 35.92
C ASP A 456 -4.08 14.18 36.85
N ASP A 457 -3.15 15.10 37.17
CA ASP A 457 -3.40 16.27 38.02
C ASP A 457 -4.39 17.26 37.40
N ASP A 458 -4.56 17.27 36.06
CA ASP A 458 -5.49 18.11 35.32
C ASP A 458 -6.88 17.44 35.17
N GLY A 459 -7.02 16.20 35.61
CA GLY A 459 -8.27 15.44 35.61
C GLY A 459 -8.56 14.69 34.32
N ARG A 460 -7.59 14.62 33.39
CA ARG A 460 -7.68 13.81 32.18
C ARG A 460 -7.58 12.33 32.52
N TYR A 461 -8.35 11.48 31.82
CA TYR A 461 -8.24 10.03 31.96
C TYR A 461 -6.99 9.52 31.22
N LEU A 462 -6.22 8.68 31.88
CA LEU A 462 -4.99 8.09 31.35
C LEU A 462 -5.24 6.64 30.96
N GLY A 463 -4.71 6.23 29.80
CA GLY A 463 -4.84 4.85 29.33
C GLY A 463 -3.65 4.41 28.50
N VAL A 464 -3.46 3.10 28.44
CA VAL A 464 -2.38 2.45 27.70
C VAL A 464 -2.94 1.35 26.81
N GLY A 465 -2.56 1.38 25.53
CA GLY A 465 -2.96 0.39 24.52
C GLY A 465 -1.78 -0.36 23.95
N LEU A 466 -2.01 -1.63 23.71
CA LEU A 466 -1.06 -2.57 23.15
C LEU A 466 -1.69 -3.23 21.94
N ALA A 467 -0.94 -3.39 20.84
CA ALA A 467 -1.35 -4.17 19.68
C ALA A 467 -0.15 -4.91 19.08
N CYS A 468 -0.31 -6.20 18.89
CA CYS A 468 0.60 -7.05 18.13
C CYS A 468 0.07 -7.20 16.69
N TYR A 469 0.95 -7.47 15.72
CA TYR A 469 0.49 -7.68 14.33
C TYR A 469 1.41 -8.62 13.57
N VAL A 470 0.86 -9.19 12.50
CA VAL A 470 1.59 -9.90 11.45
C VAL A 470 1.18 -9.32 10.09
N GLU A 471 2.15 -9.11 9.22
CA GLU A 471 1.96 -8.68 7.85
C GLU A 471 2.47 -9.73 6.87
N SER A 472 1.61 -10.24 6.00
CA SER A 472 2.06 -11.02 4.83
C SER A 472 2.73 -10.09 3.83
N THR A 473 3.98 -10.35 3.46
CA THR A 473 4.79 -9.48 2.60
C THR A 473 5.28 -10.20 1.36
N GLY A 474 5.43 -9.46 0.26
CA GLY A 474 5.92 -10.02 -1.00
C GLY A 474 4.81 -10.47 -1.94
N GLY A 475 5.06 -11.55 -2.66
CA GLY A 475 4.18 -12.17 -3.64
C GLY A 475 4.46 -11.78 -5.09
N GLY A 476 4.20 -12.72 -6.02
CA GLY A 476 4.46 -12.58 -7.43
C GLY A 476 5.94 -12.60 -7.79
N HIS A 477 6.27 -12.05 -8.95
CA HIS A 477 7.64 -12.06 -9.49
C HIS A 477 8.11 -10.65 -9.85
N GLU A 478 9.44 -10.47 -9.93
CA GLU A 478 10.07 -9.28 -10.49
C GLU A 478 11.24 -9.66 -11.40
N SER A 479 11.60 -8.75 -12.32
CA SER A 479 12.84 -8.82 -13.06
C SER A 479 13.84 -7.79 -12.54
N GLY A 480 15.12 -8.21 -12.47
CA GLY A 480 16.26 -7.35 -12.27
C GLY A 480 17.20 -7.43 -13.48
N VAL A 481 17.76 -6.31 -13.88
CA VAL A 481 18.83 -6.25 -14.88
C VAL A 481 19.99 -5.45 -14.30
N VAL A 482 21.19 -6.04 -14.30
CA VAL A 482 22.41 -5.35 -13.89
C VAL A 482 23.38 -5.34 -15.07
N ARG A 483 23.81 -4.14 -15.46
CA ARG A 483 24.73 -3.90 -16.57
C ARG A 483 25.94 -3.10 -16.09
N ALA A 484 27.11 -3.68 -16.17
CA ALA A 484 28.36 -2.96 -16.00
C ALA A 484 28.83 -2.34 -17.32
N HIS A 485 29.26 -1.09 -17.30
CA HIS A 485 29.77 -0.36 -18.43
C HIS A 485 31.31 -0.46 -18.54
N PRO A 486 31.92 -0.17 -19.70
CA PRO A 486 33.39 -0.26 -19.89
C PRO A 486 34.23 0.58 -18.93
N ASP A 487 33.64 1.64 -18.33
CA ASP A 487 34.31 2.50 -17.37
C ASP A 487 34.17 2.03 -15.92
N GLY A 488 33.52 0.88 -15.71
CA GLY A 488 33.29 0.29 -14.39
C GLY A 488 32.01 0.80 -13.69
N THR A 489 31.28 1.77 -14.27
CA THR A 489 29.96 2.17 -13.76
C THR A 489 28.91 1.09 -14.00
N VAL A 490 27.83 1.10 -13.22
CA VAL A 490 26.79 0.07 -13.27
C VAL A 490 25.43 0.71 -13.41
N THR A 491 24.61 0.18 -14.32
CA THR A 491 23.19 0.54 -14.40
C THR A 491 22.34 -0.66 -13.98
N VAL A 492 21.38 -0.39 -13.10
CA VAL A 492 20.38 -1.33 -12.61
C VAL A 492 19.02 -0.94 -13.20
N TYR A 493 18.27 -1.93 -13.70
CA TYR A 493 16.86 -1.76 -14.04
C TYR A 493 16.03 -2.75 -13.22
N ALA A 494 14.99 -2.27 -12.54
CA ALA A 494 14.08 -3.08 -11.75
C ALA A 494 12.63 -2.96 -12.25
N GLY A 495 11.89 -4.06 -12.18
CA GLY A 495 10.47 -4.09 -12.56
C GLY A 495 9.54 -3.44 -11.54
N THR A 496 10.03 -3.16 -10.33
CA THR A 496 9.37 -2.34 -9.30
C THR A 496 9.35 -0.86 -9.71
N HIS A 497 8.67 -0.03 -8.93
CA HIS A 497 8.76 1.43 -9.10
C HIS A 497 8.58 2.15 -7.76
N SER A 498 9.54 3.00 -7.43
CA SER A 498 9.52 3.81 -6.21
C SER A 498 8.48 4.95 -6.31
N HIS A 499 7.77 5.18 -5.22
CA HIS A 499 6.92 6.35 -5.01
C HIS A 499 7.19 7.01 -3.66
N GLY A 500 8.48 6.99 -3.26
CA GLY A 500 9.04 7.61 -2.07
C GLY A 500 9.79 6.67 -1.12
N GLN A 501 9.82 5.35 -1.38
CA GLN A 501 10.39 4.36 -0.46
C GLN A 501 11.91 4.20 -0.54
N GLY A 502 12.60 4.91 -1.44
CA GLY A 502 14.06 4.89 -1.49
C GLY A 502 14.66 3.67 -2.19
N HIS A 503 14.02 3.12 -3.23
CA HIS A 503 14.55 1.97 -3.97
C HIS A 503 15.89 2.27 -4.65
N GLY A 504 16.09 3.49 -5.18
CA GLY A 504 17.34 3.90 -5.79
C GLY A 504 18.53 3.79 -4.81
N THR A 505 18.29 4.09 -3.54
CA THR A 505 19.27 3.94 -2.45
C THR A 505 19.47 2.46 -2.10
N THR A 506 18.40 1.72 -1.77
CA THR A 506 18.51 0.34 -1.29
C THR A 506 19.05 -0.63 -2.36
N TYR A 507 18.61 -0.50 -3.61
CA TYR A 507 19.15 -1.34 -4.69
C TYR A 507 20.62 -1.03 -5.01
N ALA A 508 21.01 0.25 -4.89
CA ALA A 508 22.43 0.61 -5.04
C ALA A 508 23.30 0.01 -3.91
N GLN A 509 22.82 -0.02 -2.66
CA GLN A 509 23.52 -0.69 -1.55
C GLN A 509 23.71 -2.19 -1.82
N ILE A 510 22.63 -2.88 -2.23
CA ILE A 510 22.69 -4.32 -2.58
C ILE A 510 23.71 -4.59 -3.70
N VAL A 511 23.67 -3.80 -4.76
CA VAL A 511 24.57 -4.00 -5.92
C VAL A 511 26.01 -3.62 -5.59
N ALA A 512 26.22 -2.58 -4.77
CA ALA A 512 27.55 -2.18 -4.31
C ALA A 512 28.24 -3.32 -3.54
N ASP A 513 27.52 -3.95 -2.62
CA ASP A 513 28.04 -5.07 -1.83
C ASP A 513 28.29 -6.32 -2.69
N GLU A 514 27.37 -6.65 -3.61
CA GLU A 514 27.51 -7.82 -4.47
C GLU A 514 28.65 -7.69 -5.49
N LEU A 515 28.88 -6.47 -6.00
CA LEU A 515 29.90 -6.21 -7.03
C LEU A 515 31.18 -5.57 -6.47
N GLY A 516 31.22 -5.17 -5.18
CA GLY A 516 32.38 -4.47 -4.62
C GLY A 516 32.76 -3.19 -5.38
N VAL A 517 31.77 -2.49 -5.95
CA VAL A 517 31.95 -1.23 -6.68
C VAL A 517 31.50 -0.05 -5.82
N ASP A 518 32.00 1.15 -6.16
CA ASP A 518 31.61 2.37 -5.47
C ASP A 518 30.10 2.59 -5.59
N TYR A 519 29.43 2.87 -4.47
CA TYR A 519 28.01 3.19 -4.40
C TYR A 519 27.58 4.29 -5.38
N ASP A 520 28.41 5.34 -5.53
CA ASP A 520 28.16 6.44 -6.43
C ASP A 520 28.34 6.09 -7.92
N ALA A 521 28.96 4.96 -8.21
CA ALA A 521 29.11 4.44 -9.59
C ALA A 521 27.87 3.68 -10.08
N ILE A 522 26.86 3.49 -9.25
CA ILE A 522 25.64 2.73 -9.57
C ILE A 522 24.49 3.69 -9.87
N ASP A 523 23.80 3.50 -11.00
CA ASP A 523 22.58 4.19 -11.38
C ASP A 523 21.39 3.21 -11.39
N VAL A 524 20.28 3.57 -10.74
CA VAL A 524 19.09 2.71 -10.62
C VAL A 524 17.94 3.32 -11.39
N ASN A 525 17.39 2.55 -12.33
CA ASN A 525 16.30 2.95 -13.21
C ASN A 525 15.08 2.06 -13.01
N GLU A 526 13.94 2.68 -12.77
CA GLU A 526 12.63 2.06 -12.60
C GLU A 526 11.57 2.79 -13.43
N GLY A 527 10.38 2.23 -13.50
CA GLY A 527 9.20 2.96 -13.98
C GLY A 527 8.93 2.90 -15.48
N ASP A 528 9.80 2.32 -16.30
CA ASP A 528 9.61 2.23 -17.76
C ASP A 528 9.34 0.79 -18.19
N SER A 529 8.13 0.54 -18.70
CA SER A 529 7.72 -0.81 -19.14
C SER A 529 8.45 -1.34 -20.37
N ASP A 530 9.27 -0.53 -21.05
CA ASP A 530 10.12 -0.98 -22.14
C ASP A 530 11.57 -1.25 -21.68
N ALA A 531 11.98 -0.71 -20.52
CA ALA A 531 13.34 -0.85 -20.01
C ALA A 531 13.58 -2.19 -19.32
N THR A 532 12.53 -2.80 -18.76
CA THR A 532 12.58 -4.09 -18.07
C THR A 532 11.74 -5.15 -18.79
N PRO A 533 12.12 -6.44 -18.75
CA PRO A 533 11.37 -7.51 -19.41
C PRO A 533 9.95 -7.65 -18.88
N THR A 534 9.78 -7.56 -17.56
CA THR A 534 8.49 -7.62 -16.85
C THR A 534 8.61 -6.96 -15.48
N GLY A 535 7.47 -6.70 -14.84
CA GLY A 535 7.36 -6.23 -13.48
C GLY A 535 5.94 -6.35 -12.97
N THR A 536 5.79 -6.70 -11.69
CA THR A 536 4.48 -6.71 -11.02
C THR A 536 4.18 -5.33 -10.44
N GLY A 537 5.19 -4.63 -9.94
CA GLY A 537 5.09 -3.29 -9.37
C GLY A 537 5.26 -3.25 -7.85
N THR A 538 4.99 -2.09 -7.25
CA THR A 538 5.28 -1.80 -5.84
C THR A 538 4.00 -1.62 -5.03
N PHE A 539 3.65 -2.63 -4.23
CA PHE A 539 2.53 -2.72 -3.29
C PHE A 539 2.73 -3.94 -2.38
N GLY A 540 1.97 -4.10 -1.30
CA GLY A 540 2.03 -5.29 -0.44
C GLY A 540 3.40 -5.55 0.15
N SER A 541 4.16 -4.50 0.44
CA SER A 541 5.50 -4.55 1.06
C SER A 541 6.47 -5.53 0.38
N ARG A 542 6.44 -5.62 -0.98
CA ARG A 542 7.10 -6.65 -1.77
C ARG A 542 8.44 -6.25 -2.40
N SER A 543 8.71 -4.95 -2.57
CA SER A 543 9.80 -4.49 -3.46
C SER A 543 11.19 -4.97 -3.05
N THR A 544 11.53 -4.93 -1.76
CA THR A 544 12.84 -5.42 -1.29
C THR A 544 12.95 -6.93 -1.42
N ILE A 545 11.86 -7.68 -1.13
CA ILE A 545 11.85 -9.14 -1.25
C ILE A 545 12.00 -9.55 -2.72
N THR A 546 11.11 -9.09 -3.60
CA THR A 546 11.10 -9.58 -4.99
C THR A 546 12.06 -8.81 -5.88
N GLY A 547 12.02 -7.47 -5.85
CA GLY A 547 12.90 -6.61 -6.64
C GLY A 547 14.34 -6.64 -6.16
N GLY A 548 14.56 -6.56 -4.83
CA GLY A 548 15.89 -6.63 -4.22
C GLY A 548 16.60 -7.94 -4.51
N ASN A 549 15.93 -9.10 -4.36
CA ASN A 549 16.52 -10.40 -4.70
C ASN A 549 16.77 -10.55 -6.22
N ALA A 550 15.86 -10.10 -7.10
CA ALA A 550 16.08 -10.13 -8.54
C ALA A 550 17.32 -9.30 -8.93
N VAL A 551 17.51 -8.13 -8.32
CA VAL A 551 18.70 -7.29 -8.54
C VAL A 551 19.95 -7.93 -7.97
N ALA A 552 19.90 -8.50 -6.75
CA ALA A 552 21.03 -9.22 -6.13
C ALA A 552 21.49 -10.40 -6.98
N GLU A 553 20.56 -11.24 -7.44
CA GLU A 553 20.86 -12.37 -8.32
C GLU A 553 21.48 -11.93 -9.65
N SER A 554 20.98 -10.83 -10.24
CA SER A 554 21.56 -10.26 -11.45
C SER A 554 22.97 -9.74 -11.21
N ALA A 555 23.24 -9.09 -10.08
CA ALA A 555 24.57 -8.63 -9.70
C ALA A 555 25.53 -9.82 -9.51
N ARG A 556 25.09 -10.88 -8.82
CA ARG A 556 25.85 -12.14 -8.66
C ARG A 556 26.17 -12.77 -10.01
N ALA A 557 25.21 -12.82 -10.93
CA ALA A 557 25.43 -13.36 -12.28
C ALA A 557 26.45 -12.53 -13.09
N VAL A 558 26.41 -11.20 -12.97
CA VAL A 558 27.43 -10.30 -13.55
C VAL A 558 28.78 -10.56 -12.93
N ARG A 559 28.88 -10.71 -11.61
CA ARG A 559 30.14 -11.04 -10.89
C ARG A 559 30.73 -12.36 -11.34
N GLU A 560 29.95 -13.42 -11.48
CA GLU A 560 30.44 -14.72 -11.95
C GLU A 560 30.93 -14.63 -13.41
N LYS A 561 30.24 -13.93 -14.29
CA LYS A 561 30.71 -13.67 -15.66
C LYS A 561 31.99 -12.85 -15.67
N ALA A 562 32.12 -11.85 -14.80
CA ALA A 562 33.34 -11.07 -14.62
C ALA A 562 34.51 -11.93 -14.12
N ARG A 563 34.24 -12.86 -13.18
CA ARG A 563 35.25 -13.82 -12.67
C ARG A 563 35.79 -14.75 -13.77
N GLU A 564 34.92 -15.26 -14.65
CA GLU A 564 35.36 -16.05 -15.82
C GLU A 564 36.28 -15.24 -16.76
N LEU A 565 35.93 -13.97 -16.99
CA LEU A 565 36.75 -13.08 -17.83
C LEU A 565 38.05 -12.70 -17.13
N ALA A 566 38.03 -12.43 -15.83
CA ALA A 566 39.23 -12.18 -15.02
C ALA A 566 40.20 -13.38 -15.04
N ALA A 567 39.68 -14.60 -14.98
CA ALA A 567 40.50 -15.82 -15.10
C ALA A 567 41.30 -15.87 -16.43
N ASN A 568 40.66 -15.45 -17.52
CA ASN A 568 41.35 -15.34 -18.82
C ASN A 568 42.39 -14.23 -18.84
N LEU A 569 42.09 -13.06 -18.22
CA LEU A 569 43.03 -11.94 -18.14
C LEU A 569 44.23 -12.22 -17.25
N LEU A 570 44.07 -13.06 -16.23
CA LEU A 570 45.11 -13.48 -15.28
C LEU A 570 45.84 -14.77 -15.70
N ASP A 571 45.45 -15.40 -16.82
CA ASP A 571 45.96 -16.71 -17.30
C ASP A 571 45.85 -17.78 -16.18
N ALA A 572 44.71 -17.82 -15.49
CA ALA A 572 44.45 -18.72 -14.37
C ALA A 572 43.15 -19.51 -14.57
N PRO A 573 42.97 -20.68 -13.93
CA PRO A 573 41.69 -21.37 -13.90
C PRO A 573 40.63 -20.53 -13.14
N VAL A 574 39.36 -20.59 -13.54
CA VAL A 574 38.25 -19.83 -12.92
C VAL A 574 38.17 -20.14 -11.42
N GLU A 575 38.36 -21.40 -11.04
CA GLU A 575 38.31 -21.87 -9.66
C GLU A 575 39.43 -21.31 -8.76
N ALA A 576 40.49 -20.79 -9.37
CA ALA A 576 41.60 -20.16 -8.66
C ALA A 576 41.48 -18.65 -8.55
N VAL A 577 40.46 -18.05 -9.20
CA VAL A 577 40.21 -16.62 -9.11
C VAL A 577 39.40 -16.33 -7.85
N GLU A 578 39.98 -15.58 -6.95
CA GLU A 578 39.38 -15.00 -5.77
C GLU A 578 38.82 -13.60 -6.13
N TYR A 579 37.70 -13.21 -5.53
CA TYR A 579 37.11 -11.90 -5.70
C TYR A 579 36.82 -11.28 -4.34
N GLU A 580 37.40 -10.13 -4.09
CA GLU A 580 37.20 -9.39 -2.84
C GLU A 580 37.21 -7.87 -3.11
N ASN A 581 36.21 -7.14 -2.63
CA ASN A 581 36.10 -5.68 -2.68
C ASN A 581 36.39 -5.09 -4.07
N GLY A 582 35.80 -5.65 -5.14
CA GLY A 582 35.94 -5.15 -6.51
C GLY A 582 37.24 -5.55 -7.18
N GLU A 583 38.07 -6.43 -6.61
CA GLU A 583 39.37 -6.88 -7.16
C GLU A 583 39.37 -8.39 -7.35
N PHE A 584 39.82 -8.82 -8.54
CA PHE A 584 40.04 -10.21 -8.92
C PHE A 584 41.54 -10.57 -8.80
N ALA A 585 41.87 -11.62 -8.07
CA ALA A 585 43.20 -12.12 -7.85
C ALA A 585 43.28 -13.63 -8.08
N ALA A 586 44.43 -14.12 -8.47
CA ALA A 586 44.72 -15.57 -8.56
C ALA A 586 46.09 -15.85 -7.93
N PRO A 587 46.25 -15.74 -6.61
CA PRO A 587 47.57 -15.67 -5.93
C PRO A 587 48.42 -16.91 -6.12
N ASP A 588 47.83 -18.09 -6.35
CA ASP A 588 48.59 -19.32 -6.67
C ASP A 588 49.11 -19.38 -8.11
N HIS A 589 48.67 -18.45 -8.98
CA HIS A 589 49.02 -18.46 -10.42
C HIS A 589 49.78 -17.21 -10.84
N THR A 590 49.46 -16.02 -10.31
CA THR A 590 50.06 -14.75 -10.65
C THR A 590 50.01 -13.76 -9.50
N ASP A 591 50.97 -12.81 -9.46
CA ASP A 591 50.93 -11.67 -8.54
C ASP A 591 50.10 -10.47 -9.12
N GLU A 592 49.56 -10.60 -10.35
CA GLU A 592 48.73 -9.58 -10.96
C GLU A 592 47.29 -9.66 -10.42
N THR A 593 46.67 -8.51 -10.28
CA THR A 593 45.24 -8.38 -9.97
C THR A 593 44.52 -7.61 -11.08
N ARG A 594 43.19 -7.66 -11.09
CA ARG A 594 42.32 -6.89 -12.00
C ARG A 594 41.20 -6.30 -11.20
N THR A 595 41.00 -5.02 -11.38
CA THR A 595 39.81 -4.36 -10.81
C THR A 595 38.56 -4.75 -11.60
N PHE A 596 37.35 -4.55 -10.98
CA PHE A 596 36.09 -4.74 -11.68
C PHE A 596 36.00 -3.89 -12.96
N ALA A 597 36.52 -2.65 -12.93
CA ALA A 597 36.60 -1.77 -14.10
C ALA A 597 37.51 -2.31 -15.21
N ASP A 598 38.71 -2.89 -14.88
CA ASP A 598 39.58 -3.52 -15.87
C ASP A 598 38.88 -4.67 -16.60
N VAL A 599 38.10 -5.47 -15.85
CA VAL A 599 37.35 -6.60 -16.39
C VAL A 599 36.17 -6.11 -17.21
N ALA A 600 35.48 -5.08 -16.75
CA ALA A 600 34.37 -4.45 -17.47
C ALA A 600 34.83 -3.86 -18.82
N GLU A 601 35.99 -3.15 -18.87
CA GLU A 601 36.56 -2.66 -20.11
C GLU A 601 36.90 -3.82 -21.08
N ALA A 602 37.48 -4.91 -20.57
CA ALA A 602 37.82 -6.06 -21.36
C ALA A 602 36.61 -6.79 -21.95
N ALA A 603 35.48 -6.81 -21.25
CA ALA A 603 34.26 -7.46 -21.68
C ALA A 603 33.66 -6.87 -22.98
N TYR A 604 33.93 -5.59 -23.26
CA TYR A 604 33.49 -4.90 -24.48
C TYR A 604 34.59 -4.82 -25.56
N GLY A 605 35.79 -5.35 -25.26
CA GLY A 605 36.94 -5.35 -26.16
C GLY A 605 36.93 -6.50 -27.17
N TRP A 606 38.06 -6.59 -27.93
CA TRP A 606 38.28 -7.64 -28.95
C TRP A 606 38.82 -8.97 -28.36
N GLY A 607 39.04 -9.02 -27.04
CA GLY A 607 39.69 -10.13 -26.35
C GLY A 607 38.76 -11.02 -25.53
N VAL A 608 37.46 -10.98 -25.78
CA VAL A 608 36.49 -11.83 -25.09
C VAL A 608 36.76 -13.30 -25.45
N PRO A 609 36.87 -14.22 -24.46
CA PRO A 609 37.12 -15.63 -24.68
C PRO A 609 36.11 -16.30 -25.63
N GLU A 610 36.57 -17.32 -26.37
CA GLU A 610 35.72 -18.12 -27.26
C GLU A 610 34.59 -18.80 -26.43
N GLY A 611 33.34 -18.56 -26.79
CA GLY A 611 32.17 -19.12 -26.12
C GLY A 611 31.53 -18.18 -25.06
N MET A 612 32.15 -17.03 -24.79
CA MET A 612 31.57 -15.97 -23.93
C MET A 612 30.97 -14.85 -24.80
N ASP A 613 29.77 -14.42 -24.45
CA ASP A 613 29.13 -13.25 -25.08
C ASP A 613 29.79 -11.95 -24.62
N PRO A 614 29.99 -10.95 -25.53
CA PRO A 614 30.50 -9.64 -25.18
C PRO A 614 29.60 -8.92 -24.19
N GLY A 615 30.21 -8.02 -23.38
CA GLY A 615 29.51 -7.20 -22.37
C GLY A 615 29.37 -7.91 -21.02
N LEU A 616 29.13 -7.13 -19.97
CA LEU A 616 28.81 -7.59 -18.63
C LEU A 616 27.41 -7.16 -18.29
N GLU A 617 26.46 -8.02 -18.57
CA GLU A 617 25.04 -7.82 -18.26
C GLU A 617 24.40 -9.15 -17.87
N ALA A 618 23.49 -9.11 -16.91
CA ALA A 618 22.63 -10.22 -16.55
C ALA A 618 21.22 -9.75 -16.32
N THR A 619 20.26 -10.61 -16.63
CA THR A 619 18.84 -10.45 -16.34
C THR A 619 18.39 -11.68 -15.58
N THR A 620 17.81 -11.48 -14.40
CA THR A 620 17.22 -12.54 -13.59
C THR A 620 15.78 -12.23 -13.25
N PHE A 621 15.05 -13.27 -12.86
CA PHE A 621 13.66 -13.19 -12.43
C PHE A 621 13.58 -13.89 -11.09
N PHE A 622 13.17 -13.15 -10.07
CA PHE A 622 12.87 -13.71 -8.77
C PHE A 622 11.37 -13.88 -8.62
N GLU A 623 10.93 -15.07 -8.30
CA GLU A 623 9.55 -15.39 -7.94
C GLU A 623 9.53 -15.89 -6.49
N GLN A 624 8.72 -15.26 -5.67
CA GLN A 624 8.59 -15.65 -4.27
C GLN A 624 7.68 -16.90 -4.19
N GLU A 625 8.27 -18.04 -3.81
CA GLU A 625 7.53 -19.31 -3.68
C GLU A 625 6.73 -19.38 -2.38
N GLU A 626 7.28 -18.86 -1.28
CA GLU A 626 6.67 -18.86 0.06
C GLU A 626 6.60 -17.43 0.59
N THR A 627 5.49 -17.08 1.25
CA THR A 627 5.27 -15.74 1.82
C THR A 627 6.19 -15.50 3.01
N ALA A 628 6.83 -14.32 3.06
CA ALA A 628 7.53 -13.82 4.23
C ALA A 628 6.59 -13.00 5.10
N TYR A 629 6.76 -13.08 6.42
CA TYR A 629 5.87 -12.40 7.37
C TYR A 629 6.65 -11.45 8.28
N THR A 630 6.43 -10.14 8.10
CA THR A 630 6.83 -9.09 9.04
C THR A 630 5.92 -9.12 10.25
N PHE A 631 6.44 -8.79 11.42
CA PHE A 631 5.65 -8.71 12.64
C PHE A 631 6.13 -7.55 13.52
N GLY A 632 5.31 -7.20 14.49
CA GLY A 632 5.69 -6.15 15.43
C GLY A 632 4.70 -6.01 16.57
N THR A 633 5.06 -5.11 17.49
CA THR A 633 4.28 -4.76 18.67
C THR A 633 4.32 -3.26 18.89
N HIS A 634 3.16 -2.62 18.92
CA HIS A 634 3.05 -1.19 19.17
C HIS A 634 2.38 -0.88 20.51
N VAL A 635 2.90 0.12 21.21
CA VAL A 635 2.36 0.61 22.48
C VAL A 635 2.01 2.09 22.36
N ALA A 636 0.79 2.45 22.76
CA ALA A 636 0.35 3.83 22.82
C ALA A 636 -0.09 4.20 24.24
N ALA A 637 0.34 5.35 24.76
CA ALA A 637 -0.19 5.93 25.99
C ALA A 637 -0.91 7.24 25.68
N VAL A 638 -2.14 7.38 26.20
CA VAL A 638 -3.01 8.52 25.91
C VAL A 638 -3.50 9.21 27.18
N ALA A 639 -3.86 10.49 27.00
CA ALA A 639 -4.62 11.26 27.98
C ALA A 639 -5.90 11.79 27.32
N VAL A 640 -7.06 11.52 27.93
CA VAL A 640 -8.40 11.89 27.41
C VAL A 640 -9.00 12.98 28.28
N ASP A 641 -9.29 14.13 27.70
CA ASP A 641 -9.96 15.23 28.38
C ASP A 641 -11.48 14.99 28.43
N PRO A 642 -12.09 14.78 29.60
CA PRO A 642 -13.52 14.51 29.71
C PRO A 642 -14.42 15.70 29.38
N GLU A 643 -13.90 16.93 29.38
CA GLU A 643 -14.68 18.11 29.10
C GLU A 643 -14.84 18.37 27.60
N THR A 644 -13.84 17.99 26.81
CA THR A 644 -13.77 18.25 25.36
C THR A 644 -13.80 16.99 24.51
N GLY A 645 -13.46 15.83 25.06
CA GLY A 645 -13.24 14.60 24.30
C GLY A 645 -11.90 14.55 23.57
N ALA A 646 -11.01 15.55 23.79
CA ALA A 646 -9.70 15.56 23.18
C ALA A 646 -8.84 14.38 23.69
N VAL A 647 -8.14 13.75 22.78
CA VAL A 647 -7.21 12.63 23.06
C VAL A 647 -5.81 13.08 22.70
N ASP A 648 -4.92 13.14 23.65
CA ASP A 648 -3.50 13.39 23.44
C ASP A 648 -2.73 12.08 23.50
N ILE A 649 -1.94 11.77 22.48
CA ILE A 649 -1.02 10.63 22.51
C ILE A 649 0.28 11.11 23.14
N GLU A 650 0.54 10.70 24.39
CA GLU A 650 1.67 11.16 25.18
C GLU A 650 2.96 10.38 24.90
N ARG A 651 2.81 9.10 24.48
CA ARG A 651 3.93 8.22 24.11
C ARG A 651 3.46 7.25 23.03
N TYR A 652 4.35 6.98 22.08
CA TYR A 652 4.15 5.95 21.09
C TYR A 652 5.45 5.19 20.83
N VAL A 653 5.40 3.86 20.98
CA VAL A 653 6.51 2.96 20.67
C VAL A 653 6.07 2.00 19.58
N ALA A 654 6.87 1.89 18.53
CA ALA A 654 6.70 0.95 17.44
C ALA A 654 7.92 0.03 17.37
N LEU A 655 7.75 -1.24 17.71
CA LEU A 655 8.76 -2.27 17.50
C LEU A 655 8.34 -3.12 16.31
N ASP A 656 9.24 -3.25 15.32
CA ASP A 656 8.97 -3.97 14.09
C ASP A 656 10.15 -4.89 13.72
N ASP A 657 9.83 -6.09 13.20
CA ASP A 657 10.79 -7.04 12.66
C ASP A 657 10.53 -7.28 11.18
N CYS A 658 11.38 -6.74 10.33
CA CYS A 658 11.35 -6.94 8.89
C CYS A 658 12.50 -7.82 8.36
N GLY A 659 13.05 -8.69 9.20
CA GLY A 659 14.24 -9.47 8.88
C GLY A 659 15.47 -8.57 8.75
N GLU A 660 16.36 -8.91 7.82
CA GLU A 660 17.54 -8.08 7.54
C GLU A 660 17.13 -6.69 7.01
N ARG A 661 17.72 -5.64 7.58
CA ARG A 661 17.44 -4.25 7.19
C ARG A 661 18.50 -3.76 6.22
N VAL A 662 18.13 -3.54 4.96
CA VAL A 662 19.09 -3.02 3.95
C VAL A 662 19.52 -1.60 4.29
N ASN A 663 18.58 -0.73 4.70
CA ASN A 663 18.87 0.64 5.14
C ASN A 663 17.97 0.98 6.34
N PRO A 664 18.53 1.03 7.56
CA PRO A 664 17.76 1.29 8.78
C PRO A 664 16.99 2.61 8.74
N THR A 665 17.58 3.72 8.28
CA THR A 665 16.90 5.02 8.19
C THR A 665 15.66 4.99 7.28
N ILE A 666 15.72 4.25 6.17
CA ILE A 666 14.56 4.08 5.27
C ILE A 666 13.49 3.23 5.95
N VAL A 667 13.89 2.16 6.67
CA VAL A 667 12.96 1.32 7.45
C VAL A 667 12.22 2.16 8.49
N GLU A 668 12.94 2.92 9.31
CA GLU A 668 12.39 3.82 10.33
C GLU A 668 11.39 4.81 9.71
N GLY A 669 11.77 5.47 8.60
CA GLY A 669 10.88 6.40 7.90
C GLY A 669 9.61 5.73 7.32
N GLN A 670 9.66 4.43 6.96
CA GLN A 670 8.46 3.67 6.57
C GLN A 670 7.55 3.39 7.77
N VAL A 671 8.11 3.01 8.91
CA VAL A 671 7.36 2.77 10.14
C VAL A 671 6.69 4.05 10.62
N GLU A 672 7.45 5.13 10.81
CA GLU A 672 6.91 6.43 11.26
C GLU A 672 5.80 6.95 10.35
N GLY A 673 6.03 6.90 9.02
CA GLY A 673 5.04 7.30 8.03
C GLY A 673 3.80 6.39 8.03
N GLY A 674 3.95 5.10 8.35
CA GLY A 674 2.85 4.16 8.53
C GLY A 674 2.04 4.45 9.80
N VAL A 675 2.73 4.64 10.93
CA VAL A 675 2.12 5.00 12.22
C VAL A 675 1.33 6.31 12.12
N ALA A 676 1.90 7.32 11.47
CA ALA A 676 1.21 8.60 11.27
C ALA A 676 -0.11 8.44 10.51
N GLN A 677 -0.16 7.58 9.48
CA GLN A 677 -1.39 7.24 8.76
C GLN A 677 -2.35 6.41 9.62
N GLY A 678 -1.85 5.47 10.43
CA GLY A 678 -2.67 4.69 11.36
C GLY A 678 -3.30 5.56 12.46
N ILE A 679 -2.57 6.53 13.00
CA ILE A 679 -3.11 7.56 13.91
C ILE A 679 -4.17 8.41 13.19
N GLY A 680 -3.93 8.74 11.90
CA GLY A 680 -4.91 9.41 11.04
C GLY A 680 -6.23 8.66 10.99
N GLN A 681 -6.17 7.36 10.69
CA GLN A 681 -7.33 6.47 10.67
C GLN A 681 -8.02 6.41 12.03
N ALA A 682 -7.25 6.21 13.10
CA ALA A 682 -7.81 6.04 14.44
C ALA A 682 -8.53 7.28 14.94
N ARG A 683 -8.08 8.50 14.57
CA ARG A 683 -8.49 9.73 15.25
C ARG A 683 -9.16 10.80 14.39
N TYR A 684 -8.84 10.87 13.10
CA TYR A 684 -9.17 12.06 12.32
C TYR A 684 -9.90 11.77 11.01
N GLU A 685 -9.38 10.80 10.25
CA GLU A 685 -9.76 10.58 8.87
C GLU A 685 -11.07 9.78 8.75
N GLY A 686 -11.92 10.20 7.83
CA GLY A 686 -13.15 9.47 7.50
C GLY A 686 -13.80 10.04 6.25
N ALA A 687 -14.10 9.19 5.28
CA ALA A 687 -14.92 9.53 4.14
C ALA A 687 -16.40 9.37 4.54
N VAL A 688 -17.10 10.48 4.74
CA VAL A 688 -18.49 10.54 5.23
C VAL A 688 -19.43 10.84 4.09
N TYR A 689 -20.45 10.01 3.92
CA TYR A 689 -21.49 10.17 2.94
C TYR A 689 -22.82 10.51 3.62
N ALA A 690 -23.56 11.49 3.06
CA ALA A 690 -24.96 11.72 3.39
C ALA A 690 -25.86 10.61 2.81
N ASP A 691 -27.09 10.49 3.30
CA ASP A 691 -28.04 9.45 2.87
C ASP A 691 -28.37 9.52 1.36
N ASP A 692 -28.23 10.69 0.74
CA ASP A 692 -28.41 10.89 -0.72
C ASP A 692 -27.18 10.51 -1.55
N GLY A 693 -26.11 10.03 -0.90
CA GLY A 693 -24.87 9.62 -1.55
C GLY A 693 -23.89 10.76 -1.82
N THR A 694 -24.14 11.96 -1.30
CA THR A 694 -23.19 13.07 -1.37
C THR A 694 -22.01 12.83 -0.42
N LEU A 695 -20.77 12.94 -0.93
CA LEU A 695 -19.57 12.91 -0.07
C LEU A 695 -19.42 14.25 0.66
N GLU A 696 -19.62 14.24 1.98
CA GLU A 696 -19.50 15.44 2.82
C GLU A 696 -18.04 15.87 3.06
N THR A 697 -17.11 14.94 2.95
CA THR A 697 -15.67 15.16 3.17
C THR A 697 -14.90 15.25 1.83
N ASP A 698 -15.36 16.08 0.92
CA ASP A 698 -14.87 16.19 -0.47
C ASP A 698 -13.67 17.12 -0.66
N SER A 699 -13.11 17.66 0.41
CA SER A 699 -11.98 18.58 0.39
C SER A 699 -10.98 18.34 1.51
N MET A 700 -9.74 18.85 1.37
CA MET A 700 -8.72 18.82 2.46
C MET A 700 -9.13 19.67 3.67
N LEU A 701 -10.18 20.47 3.58
CA LEU A 701 -10.71 21.23 4.71
C LEU A 701 -11.59 20.35 5.58
N ASP A 702 -12.37 19.46 4.95
CA ASP A 702 -13.38 18.63 5.59
C ASP A 702 -12.84 17.25 5.93
N TYR A 703 -11.95 16.68 5.09
CA TYR A 703 -11.23 15.45 5.35
C TYR A 703 -9.98 15.73 6.18
N ALA A 704 -10.03 15.40 7.47
CA ALA A 704 -9.03 15.80 8.45
C ALA A 704 -7.79 14.91 8.43
N VAL A 705 -6.81 15.23 7.58
CA VAL A 705 -5.48 14.57 7.58
C VAL A 705 -4.67 14.99 8.82
N PRO A 706 -3.92 14.08 9.47
CA PRO A 706 -3.05 14.42 10.58
C PRO A 706 -2.04 15.52 10.22
N ARG A 707 -1.84 16.46 11.15
CA ARG A 707 -0.83 17.50 11.05
C ARG A 707 0.35 17.15 11.97
N SER A 708 1.51 17.79 11.78
CA SER A 708 2.72 17.49 12.55
C SER A 708 2.55 17.54 14.08
N PHE A 709 1.64 18.35 14.60
CA PHE A 709 1.34 18.41 16.03
C PHE A 709 0.30 17.39 16.52
N HIS A 710 -0.31 16.63 15.60
CA HIS A 710 -1.21 15.51 15.92
C HIS A 710 -0.45 14.19 16.08
N VAL A 711 0.75 14.09 15.51
CA VAL A 711 1.59 12.91 15.56
C VAL A 711 2.60 13.08 16.70
N PRO A 712 2.65 12.16 17.65
CA PRO A 712 3.64 12.23 18.74
C PRO A 712 5.04 11.99 18.20
N ASP A 713 6.04 12.15 19.07
CA ASP A 713 7.36 11.58 18.84
C ASP A 713 7.25 10.05 18.87
N ILE A 714 7.59 9.40 17.76
CA ILE A 714 7.46 7.95 17.61
C ILE A 714 8.82 7.32 17.92
N GLN A 715 8.89 6.53 18.99
CA GLN A 715 10.06 5.74 19.28
C GLN A 715 10.01 4.46 18.46
N THR A 716 10.92 4.32 17.50
CA THR A 716 11.06 3.11 16.67
C THR A 716 12.12 2.19 17.26
N GLU A 717 11.78 0.92 17.41
CA GLU A 717 12.67 -0.15 17.84
C GLU A 717 12.63 -1.30 16.83
N ALA A 718 13.62 -2.17 16.83
CA ALA A 718 13.65 -3.26 15.88
C ALA A 718 14.31 -4.52 16.45
N THR A 719 13.70 -5.67 16.15
CA THR A 719 14.36 -6.97 16.21
C THR A 719 14.71 -7.45 14.81
N VAL A 720 15.53 -8.49 14.71
CA VAL A 720 15.97 -9.04 13.41
C VAL A 720 15.80 -10.56 13.42
N THR A 721 14.77 -11.02 12.73
CA THR A 721 14.50 -12.44 12.47
C THR A 721 14.51 -12.66 10.97
N PRO A 722 15.65 -13.07 10.36
CA PRO A 722 15.76 -13.21 8.90
C PRO A 722 14.72 -14.19 8.35
N SER A 723 14.13 -13.82 7.19
CA SER A 723 13.24 -14.73 6.48
C SER A 723 14.04 -15.86 5.83
N PRO A 724 13.63 -17.13 6.01
CA PRO A 724 14.25 -18.25 5.31
C PRO A 724 13.81 -18.37 3.84
N THR A 725 12.85 -17.56 3.38
CA THR A 725 12.23 -17.67 2.05
C THR A 725 13.00 -16.95 0.95
N ASN A 726 14.05 -16.20 1.30
CA ASN A 726 14.87 -15.47 0.34
C ASN A 726 16.32 -15.27 0.84
N ASP A 727 17.26 -15.15 -0.10
CA ASP A 727 18.70 -15.09 0.19
C ASP A 727 19.15 -13.82 0.93
N LEU A 728 18.43 -12.72 0.78
CA LEU A 728 18.72 -11.48 1.50
C LEU A 728 18.22 -11.52 2.95
N GLY A 729 17.41 -12.52 3.33
CA GLY A 729 16.82 -12.61 4.68
C GLY A 729 15.83 -11.49 5.01
N VAL A 730 15.42 -10.71 4.03
CA VAL A 730 14.56 -9.53 4.21
C VAL A 730 13.08 -9.91 4.27
N LYS A 731 12.28 -9.05 4.93
CA LYS A 731 10.83 -9.00 4.88
C LYS A 731 10.40 -7.58 4.48
N GLY A 732 9.16 -7.40 4.07
CA GLY A 732 8.66 -6.07 3.72
C GLY A 732 8.30 -5.24 4.95
N ILE A 733 8.41 -3.91 4.87
CA ILE A 733 8.07 -2.99 5.98
C ILE A 733 7.18 -1.82 5.53
N GLY A 734 6.90 -1.75 4.23
CA GLY A 734 6.25 -0.58 3.64
C GLY A 734 4.87 -0.25 4.19
N GLU A 735 4.15 -1.21 4.74
CA GLU A 735 2.76 -1.07 5.23
C GLU A 735 2.63 -1.29 6.73
N ALA A 736 3.65 -1.84 7.39
CA ALA A 736 3.68 -2.30 8.78
C ALA A 736 3.10 -1.29 9.78
N GLY A 737 3.58 -0.06 9.80
CA GLY A 737 3.15 0.96 10.76
C GLY A 737 1.65 1.27 10.74
N THR A 738 0.93 1.02 9.62
CA THR A 738 -0.52 1.23 9.55
C THR A 738 -1.34 0.10 10.17
N ILE A 739 -0.70 -1.05 10.48
CA ILE A 739 -1.41 -2.26 10.88
C ILE A 739 -1.72 -2.24 12.38
N ALA A 740 -0.72 -2.02 13.21
CA ALA A 740 -0.91 -2.00 14.66
C ALA A 740 -1.37 -0.64 15.22
N ALA A 741 -1.11 0.47 14.52
CA ALA A 741 -1.38 1.80 15.07
C ALA A 741 -2.87 2.06 15.37
N PRO A 742 -3.84 1.73 14.51
CA PRO A 742 -5.25 1.92 14.85
C PRO A 742 -5.68 1.15 16.11
N PRO A 743 -5.46 -0.18 16.25
CA PRO A 743 -5.86 -0.89 17.46
C PRO A 743 -5.08 -0.45 18.70
N ALA A 744 -3.79 -0.10 18.62
CA ALA A 744 -3.03 0.39 19.76
C ALA A 744 -3.64 1.68 20.32
N VAL A 745 -3.97 2.65 19.47
CA VAL A 745 -4.60 3.91 19.90
C VAL A 745 -6.01 3.69 20.42
N VAL A 746 -6.84 2.87 19.76
CA VAL A 746 -8.22 2.60 20.22
C VAL A 746 -8.21 1.82 21.53
N ASN A 747 -7.31 0.84 21.71
CA ASN A 747 -7.14 0.12 22.97
C ASN A 747 -6.74 1.08 24.10
N ALA A 748 -5.84 2.02 23.85
CA ALA A 748 -5.43 3.02 24.84
C ALA A 748 -6.59 3.93 25.26
N VAL A 749 -7.41 4.39 24.32
CA VAL A 749 -8.60 5.22 24.64
C VAL A 749 -9.64 4.41 25.42
N CYS A 750 -9.87 3.15 25.04
CA CYS A 750 -10.81 2.28 25.79
C CYS A 750 -10.31 1.96 27.19
N ASP A 751 -8.99 1.80 27.39
CA ASP A 751 -8.36 1.63 28.72
C ASP A 751 -8.55 2.92 29.56
N ALA A 752 -8.31 4.09 28.97
CA ALA A 752 -8.55 5.38 29.65
C ALA A 752 -10.00 5.58 30.08
N LEU A 753 -10.95 5.08 29.31
CA LEU A 753 -12.39 5.27 29.56
C LEU A 753 -13.04 4.10 30.34
N ASP A 754 -12.28 3.03 30.67
CA ASP A 754 -12.76 1.89 31.44
C ASP A 754 -13.38 2.26 32.81
N PRO A 755 -12.82 3.24 33.57
CA PRO A 755 -13.44 3.70 34.83
C PRO A 755 -14.87 4.27 34.66
N LEU A 756 -15.26 4.63 33.43
CA LEU A 756 -16.63 5.08 33.08
C LEU A 756 -17.51 3.93 32.58
N GLY A 757 -16.97 2.71 32.42
CA GLY A 757 -17.66 1.56 31.86
C GLY A 757 -17.82 1.62 30.34
N ILE A 758 -17.02 2.45 29.63
CA ILE A 758 -17.02 2.55 28.17
C ILE A 758 -16.11 1.47 27.58
N ALA A 759 -16.72 0.44 27.02
CA ALA A 759 -15.99 -0.71 26.48
C ALA A 759 -15.39 -0.45 25.10
N HIS A 760 -16.05 0.38 24.28
CA HIS A 760 -15.64 0.67 22.90
C HIS A 760 -16.10 2.05 22.43
N VAL A 761 -15.31 2.66 21.57
CA VAL A 761 -15.66 3.85 20.79
C VAL A 761 -15.17 3.60 19.36
N ASP A 762 -16.05 3.75 18.37
CA ASP A 762 -15.71 3.56 16.96
C ASP A 762 -14.72 4.60 16.43
N MET A 763 -13.88 4.17 15.48
CA MET A 763 -13.04 5.09 14.70
C MET A 763 -13.88 5.94 13.71
N PRO A 764 -13.42 7.15 13.38
CA PRO A 764 -12.34 7.90 14.02
C PRO A 764 -12.76 8.43 15.39
N LEU A 765 -11.82 8.39 16.35
CA LEU A 765 -12.00 8.88 17.72
C LEU A 765 -11.98 10.42 17.74
N THR A 766 -12.93 11.04 17.06
CA THR A 766 -13.05 12.50 17.05
C THR A 766 -13.43 13.02 18.45
N GLU A 767 -13.08 14.27 18.75
CA GLU A 767 -13.40 14.91 20.03
C GLU A 767 -14.92 14.81 20.34
N GLU A 768 -15.78 15.05 19.34
CA GLU A 768 -17.23 14.94 19.49
C GLU A 768 -17.68 13.52 19.85
N ARG A 769 -17.11 12.49 19.17
CA ARG A 769 -17.50 11.09 19.41
C ARG A 769 -17.06 10.60 20.78
N VAL A 770 -15.83 10.91 21.19
CA VAL A 770 -15.31 10.58 22.52
C VAL A 770 -16.08 11.32 23.60
N TRP A 771 -16.32 12.63 23.42
CA TRP A 771 -17.11 13.43 24.35
C TRP A 771 -18.55 12.88 24.50
N THR A 772 -19.18 12.51 23.39
CA THR A 772 -20.54 11.94 23.40
C THR A 772 -20.59 10.64 24.19
N ALA A 773 -19.62 9.72 23.96
CA ALA A 773 -19.53 8.47 24.71
C ALA A 773 -19.38 8.72 26.23
N ILE A 774 -18.52 9.68 26.63
CA ILE A 774 -18.35 10.07 28.04
C ILE A 774 -19.67 10.61 28.62
N ARG A 775 -20.39 11.51 27.92
CA ARG A 775 -21.64 12.09 28.40
C ARG A 775 -22.78 11.08 28.51
N GLU A 776 -22.83 10.10 27.63
CA GLU A 776 -23.81 9.01 27.69
C GLU A 776 -23.53 8.08 28.89
N ALA A 777 -22.29 7.78 29.19
CA ALA A 777 -21.92 6.98 30.35
C ALA A 777 -22.15 7.67 31.70
N GLU A 778 -22.15 9.02 31.74
CA GLU A 778 -22.45 9.80 32.97
C GLU A 778 -23.96 9.92 33.30
N GLN A 779 -24.87 9.49 32.39
CA GLN A 779 -26.33 9.54 32.56
C GLN A 779 -26.88 8.28 33.22
#